data_c4533a0c47932f35b1a36af7c62df729
#
_entry.id   c4533a0c47932f35b1a36af7c62df729
#
_cell.length_a   1.000
_cell.length_b   1.000
_cell.length_c   1.000
_cell.angle_alpha   90.00
_cell.angle_beta   90.00
_cell.angle_gamma   90.00
#
_symmetry.space_group_name_H-M   'P 1'
#
loop_
_entity.id
_entity.type
_entity.pdbx_description
1 polymer ?
#
loop_
_entity_poly.entity_id
_entity_poly.type
_entity_poly.pdbx_seq_one_letter_code
_entity_poly.pdbx_strand_id
1 'polypeptide(L)'
;MQNTQIDPLNHEQQLAYELVANTNSSFFLTGRAGSGKTTFLHNVQKLVGKQFITLAPTGVAAILAGGDTIHSFFGLPMEICTPGTCGKMNEAKILTLIHADSIIIDEVSMVKCDVMDAIDYTMRKALRNNTPFGGKQMIFVGDMFQLPPVVRQGPEKDLLKDLYHTEDFFFYKSNAIKRMRLVKIEFQKVYRQDDAHFLHILENVRMNKVTPEDIMHLNDRVRVPNEEDGAVITLASINKTAYKINLQRLEEIEAEEFVYEGTVDETFEEKRFPVELKLRLKVGAQVMFTRNDLQKRWANGTLGKVTKLTKDEISVTLNNGETYVVPCCSWESYSYDYNKEERKMKKELTGTFTQYPLKLAWAITIHKSQGMTFDKLSLDLSRGMFAAGQLYVALSRVRTLEGLYLSKNIIPQYAHTSREVLTYASEYNNEQQIDNEIESGKAVYSALQQNDYDEAAKQYLMLVTKKAENGDFKEAMQQAKRFLDILVCDEHLYGLIEDIPENLLHTSHWAPKFIAALLSLYAQKYKDALILIGEVLERHQCAEALYIKSRALAKLERYTEADDTNCQLANVFEMATPDAKVLFMIAILNEMHIGDPGLDLMRKLVEARPKYDLGILALRTLMQRHGLQLDKLSDNNCELVDLFNSDATEEEFLTELKVCRKKAPKAITYLIRRIKKQVFNEEQPVDE
;
A
#
# COMPACT_ATOMS: atom_id res chain seq x y z
N MET A 1 21.71 23.51 9.30
CA MET A 1 21.61 22.06 9.53
C MET A 1 20.21 21.79 10.04
N GLN A 2 19.35 21.05 9.31
CA GLN A 2 18.08 20.59 9.85
C GLN A 2 18.42 19.65 11.03
N ASN A 3 17.84 19.90 12.22
CA ASN A 3 17.98 18.99 13.35
C ASN A 3 17.43 17.62 12.94
N THR A 4 18.32 16.69 12.60
CA THR A 4 17.98 15.30 12.28
C THR A 4 17.80 14.56 13.62
N GLN A 5 16.77 14.93 14.37
CA GLN A 5 16.45 14.30 15.65
C GLN A 5 14.95 14.01 15.70
N ILE A 6 14.61 12.88 16.29
CA ILE A 6 13.25 12.59 16.73
C ILE A 6 13.01 13.43 17.99
N ASP A 7 11.87 14.10 18.10
CA ASP A 7 11.54 14.91 19.28
C ASP A 7 11.47 14.01 20.52
N PRO A 8 12.43 14.11 21.46
CA PRO A 8 12.47 13.23 22.63
C PRO A 8 11.30 13.45 23.60
N LEU A 9 10.59 14.58 23.46
CA LEU A 9 9.43 14.92 24.27
C LEU A 9 8.10 14.55 23.60
N ASN A 10 8.16 13.97 22.39
CA ASN A 10 6.95 13.52 21.67
C ASN A 10 6.87 12.00 21.72
N HIS A 11 6.03 11.50 22.63
CA HIS A 11 5.86 10.08 22.89
C HIS A 11 5.45 9.30 21.63
N GLU A 12 4.49 9.80 20.87
CA GLU A 12 4.01 9.15 19.65
C GLU A 12 5.11 9.05 18.58
N GLN A 13 6.00 10.06 18.50
CA GLN A 13 7.16 9.98 17.61
C GLN A 13 8.16 8.93 18.05
N GLN A 14 8.35 8.73 19.35
CA GLN A 14 9.23 7.67 19.87
C GLN A 14 8.66 6.27 19.55
N LEU A 15 7.36 6.06 19.77
CA LEU A 15 6.70 4.79 19.44
C LEU A 15 6.80 4.49 17.93
N ALA A 16 6.53 5.48 17.08
CA ALA A 16 6.65 5.31 15.64
C ALA A 16 8.11 5.02 15.21
N TYR A 17 9.09 5.67 15.85
CA TYR A 17 10.50 5.39 15.61
C TYR A 17 10.86 3.95 15.97
N GLU A 18 10.42 3.47 17.14
CA GLU A 18 10.66 2.09 17.59
C GLU A 18 10.09 1.06 16.60
N LEU A 19 8.88 1.28 16.10
CA LEU A 19 8.28 0.41 15.08
C LEU A 19 9.10 0.37 13.80
N VAL A 20 9.59 1.53 13.35
CA VAL A 20 10.40 1.58 12.11
C VAL A 20 11.77 0.96 12.31
N ALA A 21 12.47 1.35 13.38
CA ALA A 21 13.87 1.01 13.57
C ALA A 21 14.08 -0.45 14.01
N ASN A 22 13.22 -0.92 14.90
CA ASN A 22 13.47 -2.15 15.66
C ASN A 22 12.45 -3.26 15.39
N THR A 23 11.54 -3.09 14.41
CA THR A 23 10.57 -4.10 14.03
C THR A 23 10.36 -4.15 12.52
N ASN A 24 9.67 -5.20 12.03
CA ASN A 24 9.12 -5.26 10.67
C ASN A 24 7.59 -5.06 10.66
N SER A 25 7.02 -4.60 11.77
CA SER A 25 5.59 -4.40 11.91
C SER A 25 5.09 -3.23 11.08
N SER A 26 4.04 -3.46 10.29
CA SER A 26 3.40 -2.41 9.50
C SER A 26 2.48 -1.56 10.36
N PHE A 27 2.42 -0.26 10.09
CA PHE A 27 1.57 0.65 10.87
C PHE A 27 1.06 1.83 10.05
N PHE A 28 0.02 2.46 10.55
CA PHE A 28 -0.54 3.70 10.02
C PHE A 28 -0.14 4.88 10.91
N LEU A 29 0.56 5.84 10.32
CA LEU A 29 0.96 7.09 10.94
C LEU A 29 0.02 8.20 10.50
N THR A 30 -0.70 8.77 11.43
CA THR A 30 -1.61 9.88 11.17
C THR A 30 -1.30 11.06 12.09
N GLY A 31 -2.10 12.10 12.00
CA GLY A 31 -2.01 13.27 12.85
C GLY A 31 -2.56 14.51 12.15
N ARG A 32 -2.85 15.51 12.91
CA ARG A 32 -3.39 16.79 12.43
C ARG A 32 -2.51 17.43 11.37
N ALA A 33 -3.07 18.34 10.59
CA ALA A 33 -2.28 19.17 9.70
C ALA A 33 -1.22 19.94 10.50
N GLY A 34 0.07 19.83 10.09
CA GLY A 34 1.15 20.49 10.82
C GLY A 34 1.71 19.72 12.02
N SER A 35 1.35 18.47 12.24
CA SER A 35 1.89 17.62 13.32
C SER A 35 3.30 17.05 13.07
N GLY A 36 3.94 17.41 11.96
CA GLY A 36 5.33 17.04 11.69
C GLY A 36 5.55 15.67 11.05
N LYS A 37 4.52 15.01 10.52
CA LYS A 37 4.61 13.67 9.87
C LYS A 37 5.72 13.59 8.81
N THR A 38 5.74 14.50 7.85
CA THR A 38 6.74 14.52 6.77
C THR A 38 8.15 14.75 7.30
N THR A 39 8.30 15.62 8.30
CA THR A 39 9.60 15.86 8.96
C THR A 39 10.09 14.61 9.68
N PHE A 40 9.19 13.93 10.39
CA PHE A 40 9.48 12.64 11.03
C PHE A 40 9.97 11.61 10.02
N LEU A 41 9.27 11.44 8.89
CA LEU A 41 9.66 10.50 7.84
C LEU A 41 11.06 10.79 7.28
N HIS A 42 11.36 12.06 6.99
CA HIS A 42 12.69 12.44 6.51
C HIS A 42 13.79 12.18 7.54
N ASN A 43 13.49 12.38 8.82
CA ASN A 43 14.46 12.11 9.90
C ASN A 43 14.68 10.62 10.10
N VAL A 44 13.61 9.83 10.16
CA VAL A 44 13.67 8.38 10.31
C VAL A 44 14.48 7.71 9.18
N GLN A 45 14.23 8.09 7.92
CA GLN A 45 14.98 7.55 6.78
C GLN A 45 16.49 7.83 6.85
N LYS A 46 16.91 8.87 7.53
CA LYS A 46 18.33 9.19 7.73
C LYS A 46 18.96 8.53 8.95
N LEU A 47 18.14 8.26 9.98
CA LEU A 47 18.61 7.71 11.26
C LEU A 47 18.63 6.19 11.28
N VAL A 48 17.72 5.57 10.55
CA VAL A 48 17.56 4.11 10.51
C VAL A 48 18.31 3.52 9.31
N GLY A 49 19.08 2.46 9.55
CA GLY A 49 19.88 1.80 8.50
C GLY A 49 19.08 0.96 7.48
N LYS A 50 17.75 1.02 7.51
CA LYS A 50 16.87 0.31 6.57
C LYS A 50 16.85 0.97 5.19
N GLN A 51 16.59 0.16 4.16
CA GLN A 51 16.37 0.61 2.79
C GLN A 51 14.88 0.93 2.58
N PHE A 52 14.57 2.18 2.26
CA PHE A 52 13.20 2.66 2.10
C PHE A 52 12.83 2.90 0.64
N ILE A 53 11.63 2.48 0.26
CA ILE A 53 10.94 2.96 -0.95
C ILE A 53 9.85 3.93 -0.49
N THR A 54 9.89 5.17 -0.97
CA THR A 54 8.86 6.17 -0.66
C THR A 54 7.98 6.39 -1.87
N LEU A 55 6.66 6.25 -1.69
CA LEU A 55 5.66 6.35 -2.73
C LEU A 55 4.54 7.31 -2.33
N ALA A 56 3.91 7.95 -3.32
CA ALA A 56 2.75 8.80 -3.08
C ALA A 56 1.72 8.69 -4.21
N PRO A 57 0.45 9.06 -3.98
CA PRO A 57 -0.62 8.92 -4.99
C PRO A 57 -0.50 9.92 -6.15
N THR A 58 0.13 11.06 -5.95
CA THR A 58 0.25 12.12 -6.97
C THR A 58 1.71 12.49 -7.24
N GLY A 59 1.99 12.99 -8.45
CA GLY A 59 3.35 13.42 -8.82
C GLY A 59 3.91 14.51 -7.92
N VAL A 60 3.09 15.48 -7.53
CA VAL A 60 3.51 16.56 -6.62
C VAL A 60 3.85 16.02 -5.23
N ALA A 61 2.98 15.16 -4.67
CA ALA A 61 3.25 14.53 -3.38
C ALA A 61 4.50 13.62 -3.42
N ALA A 62 4.71 12.88 -4.52
CA ALA A 62 5.89 12.05 -4.71
C ALA A 62 7.19 12.87 -4.74
N ILE A 63 7.20 13.99 -5.45
CA ILE A 63 8.34 14.92 -5.47
C ILE A 63 8.62 15.48 -4.07
N LEU A 64 7.59 15.91 -3.36
CA LEU A 64 7.73 16.45 -2.00
C LEU A 64 8.23 15.39 -0.99
N ALA A 65 7.76 14.16 -1.13
CA ALA A 65 8.20 13.03 -0.32
C ALA A 65 9.59 12.48 -0.74
N GLY A 66 10.13 12.96 -1.86
CA GLY A 66 11.40 12.52 -2.42
C GLY A 66 11.35 11.08 -2.95
N GLY A 67 10.21 10.64 -3.46
CA GLY A 67 9.95 9.30 -3.95
C GLY A 67 9.37 9.24 -5.36
N ASP A 68 8.65 8.15 -5.68
CA ASP A 68 7.95 7.93 -6.96
C ASP A 68 6.43 7.85 -6.74
N THR A 69 5.65 7.89 -7.82
CA THR A 69 4.22 7.67 -7.73
C THR A 69 3.89 6.18 -7.65
N ILE A 70 2.85 5.84 -6.90
CA ILE A 70 2.36 4.46 -6.75
C ILE A 70 2.13 3.82 -8.13
N HIS A 71 1.42 4.50 -9.02
CA HIS A 71 1.09 3.97 -10.35
C HIS A 71 2.33 3.72 -11.20
N SER A 72 3.31 4.62 -11.17
CA SER A 72 4.57 4.44 -11.90
C SER A 72 5.39 3.30 -11.33
N PHE A 73 5.55 3.24 -10.01
CA PHE A 73 6.38 2.23 -9.38
C PHE A 73 5.85 0.81 -9.62
N PHE A 74 4.55 0.60 -9.35
CA PHE A 74 3.94 -0.72 -9.51
C PHE A 74 3.42 -1.03 -10.92
N GLY A 75 3.48 -0.07 -11.85
CA GLY A 75 2.94 -0.21 -13.21
C GLY A 75 1.42 -0.40 -13.22
N LEU A 76 0.71 0.33 -12.34
CA LEU A 76 -0.75 0.22 -12.23
C LEU A 76 -1.46 1.04 -13.29
N PRO A 77 -2.60 0.57 -13.81
CA PRO A 77 -3.43 1.35 -14.71
C PRO A 77 -4.08 2.54 -13.99
N MET A 78 -4.48 3.56 -14.74
CA MET A 78 -5.23 4.71 -14.20
C MET A 78 -6.72 4.43 -14.02
N GLU A 79 -7.17 3.27 -14.46
CA GLU A 79 -8.53 2.74 -14.33
C GLU A 79 -8.66 1.91 -13.05
N ILE A 80 -9.83 1.27 -12.85
CA ILE A 80 -10.02 0.35 -11.73
C ILE A 80 -9.00 -0.78 -11.77
N CYS A 81 -8.33 -0.97 -10.65
CA CYS A 81 -7.32 -2.01 -10.51
C CYS A 81 -7.97 -3.36 -10.20
N THR A 82 -7.70 -4.36 -11.03
CA THR A 82 -8.12 -5.74 -10.83
C THR A 82 -6.92 -6.69 -10.93
N PRO A 83 -6.99 -7.91 -10.40
CA PRO A 83 -5.90 -8.89 -10.56
C PRO A 83 -5.50 -9.15 -12.01
N GLY A 84 -6.43 -9.01 -12.97
CA GLY A 84 -6.16 -9.17 -14.40
C GLY A 84 -5.38 -8.01 -15.02
N THR A 85 -5.52 -6.80 -14.47
CA THR A 85 -4.87 -5.57 -14.99
C THR A 85 -3.57 -5.23 -14.26
N CYS A 86 -3.28 -5.88 -13.13
CA CYS A 86 -2.16 -5.59 -12.24
C CYS A 86 -1.11 -6.71 -12.22
N GLY A 87 0.00 -6.50 -11.53
CA GLY A 87 1.02 -7.50 -11.28
C GLY A 87 2.08 -7.63 -12.36
N LYS A 88 2.24 -6.64 -13.22
CA LYS A 88 3.31 -6.57 -14.23
C LYS A 88 4.33 -5.50 -13.81
N MET A 89 5.36 -5.91 -13.09
CA MET A 89 6.51 -5.05 -12.80
C MET A 89 7.70 -5.44 -13.71
N ASN A 90 8.55 -4.48 -14.02
CA ASN A 90 9.82 -4.77 -14.67
C ASN A 90 10.83 -5.40 -13.68
N GLU A 91 11.84 -6.09 -14.20
CA GLU A 91 12.81 -6.83 -13.38
C GLU A 91 13.60 -5.92 -12.43
N ALA A 92 13.97 -4.71 -12.85
CA ALA A 92 14.68 -3.76 -12.02
C ALA A 92 13.86 -3.35 -10.79
N LYS A 93 12.57 -3.03 -10.98
CA LYS A 93 11.68 -2.68 -9.87
C LYS A 93 11.39 -3.87 -8.95
N ILE A 94 11.35 -5.10 -9.48
CA ILE A 94 11.24 -6.32 -8.67
C ILE A 94 12.48 -6.49 -7.79
N LEU A 95 13.68 -6.31 -8.34
CA LEU A 95 14.92 -6.36 -7.57
C LEU A 95 14.96 -5.29 -6.49
N THR A 96 14.57 -4.05 -6.82
CA THR A 96 14.43 -2.97 -5.85
C THR A 96 13.49 -3.35 -4.70
N LEU A 97 12.34 -3.93 -5.03
CA LEU A 97 11.35 -4.36 -4.05
C LEU A 97 11.87 -5.49 -3.15
N ILE A 98 12.63 -6.44 -3.71
CA ILE A 98 13.25 -7.55 -2.95
C ILE A 98 14.20 -6.99 -1.89
N HIS A 99 15.00 -5.99 -2.25
CA HIS A 99 16.04 -5.44 -1.37
C HIS A 99 15.56 -4.30 -0.46
N ALA A 100 14.35 -3.79 -0.65
CA ALA A 100 13.76 -2.84 0.26
C ALA A 100 13.38 -3.51 1.59
N ASP A 101 13.67 -2.86 2.72
CA ASP A 101 13.22 -3.29 4.04
C ASP A 101 11.81 -2.79 4.33
N SER A 102 11.55 -1.53 3.98
CA SER A 102 10.29 -0.87 4.30
C SER A 102 9.77 -0.03 3.14
N ILE A 103 8.45 0.03 2.99
CA ILE A 103 7.77 0.83 1.97
C ILE A 103 6.90 1.87 2.65
N ILE A 104 7.15 3.13 2.33
CA ILE A 104 6.38 4.27 2.82
C ILE A 104 5.37 4.66 1.73
N ILE A 105 4.09 4.76 2.10
CA ILE A 105 3.05 5.34 1.26
C ILE A 105 2.58 6.61 1.93
N ASP A 106 3.06 7.76 1.43
CA ASP A 106 2.65 9.07 1.92
C ASP A 106 1.33 9.53 1.28
N GLU A 107 0.60 10.44 1.95
CA GLU A 107 -0.73 10.91 1.56
C GLU A 107 -1.72 9.76 1.26
N VAL A 108 -1.68 8.70 2.09
CA VAL A 108 -2.47 7.49 1.90
C VAL A 108 -3.98 7.72 1.94
N SER A 109 -4.44 8.83 2.53
CA SER A 109 -5.85 9.25 2.52
C SER A 109 -6.43 9.40 1.11
N MET A 110 -5.59 9.67 0.11
CA MET A 110 -5.98 9.80 -1.29
C MET A 110 -5.92 8.47 -2.07
N VAL A 111 -5.48 7.37 -1.45
CA VAL A 111 -5.35 6.06 -2.10
C VAL A 111 -6.66 5.28 -1.98
N LYS A 112 -7.19 4.84 -3.13
CA LYS A 112 -8.40 4.02 -3.19
C LYS A 112 -8.13 2.58 -2.71
N CYS A 113 -9.15 1.91 -2.22
CA CYS A 113 -9.07 0.52 -1.75
C CYS A 113 -8.65 -0.47 -2.85
N ASP A 114 -9.10 -0.30 -4.10
CA ASP A 114 -8.69 -1.11 -5.24
C ASP A 114 -7.21 -0.94 -5.60
N VAL A 115 -6.71 0.29 -5.51
CA VAL A 115 -5.27 0.59 -5.70
C VAL A 115 -4.45 -0.07 -4.60
N MET A 116 -4.91 -0.05 -3.35
CA MET A 116 -4.23 -0.70 -2.23
C MET A 116 -4.17 -2.23 -2.40
N ASP A 117 -5.28 -2.85 -2.82
CA ASP A 117 -5.31 -4.29 -3.15
C ASP A 117 -4.43 -4.63 -4.35
N ALA A 118 -4.31 -3.72 -5.33
CA ALA A 118 -3.41 -3.88 -6.47
C ALA A 118 -1.92 -3.83 -6.06
N ILE A 119 -1.57 -2.94 -5.13
CA ILE A 119 -0.22 -2.90 -4.53
C ILE A 119 0.08 -4.24 -3.86
N ASP A 120 -0.81 -4.70 -2.97
CA ASP A 120 -0.67 -5.98 -2.28
C ASP A 120 -0.51 -7.15 -3.25
N TYR A 121 -1.41 -7.26 -4.23
CA TYR A 121 -1.36 -8.30 -5.24
C TYR A 121 -0.05 -8.30 -6.03
N THR A 122 0.39 -7.11 -6.45
CA THR A 122 1.62 -6.96 -7.24
C THR A 122 2.86 -7.31 -6.41
N MET A 123 2.90 -6.87 -5.14
CA MET A 123 4.00 -7.18 -4.22
C MET A 123 4.07 -8.68 -3.89
N ARG A 124 2.95 -9.30 -3.55
CA ARG A 124 2.90 -10.75 -3.28
C ARG A 124 3.39 -11.57 -4.47
N LYS A 125 3.00 -11.16 -5.68
CA LYS A 125 3.43 -11.82 -6.92
C LYS A 125 4.91 -11.61 -7.19
N ALA A 126 5.42 -10.39 -7.03
CA ALA A 126 6.82 -10.05 -7.30
C ALA A 126 7.76 -10.71 -6.30
N LEU A 127 7.39 -10.74 -5.02
CA LEU A 127 8.17 -11.33 -3.93
C LEU A 127 7.94 -12.84 -3.76
N ARG A 128 6.99 -13.42 -4.49
CA ARG A 128 6.57 -14.83 -4.35
C ARG A 128 6.19 -15.20 -2.90
N ASN A 129 5.64 -14.25 -2.18
CA ASN A 129 5.24 -14.40 -0.80
C ASN A 129 3.76 -13.97 -0.67
N ASN A 130 2.92 -14.85 -0.13
CA ASN A 130 1.48 -14.67 -0.06
C ASN A 130 1.01 -13.90 1.18
N THR A 131 1.91 -13.57 2.11
CA THR A 131 1.57 -12.67 3.22
C THR A 131 1.21 -11.28 2.69
N PRO A 132 0.36 -10.52 3.40
CA PRO A 132 0.03 -9.17 2.95
C PRO A 132 1.27 -8.35 2.60
N PHE A 133 1.23 -7.70 1.44
CA PHE A 133 2.33 -6.93 0.86
C PHE A 133 3.65 -7.71 0.72
N GLY A 134 3.57 -9.04 0.53
CA GLY A 134 4.74 -9.90 0.41
C GLY A 134 5.63 -9.93 1.65
N GLY A 135 5.07 -9.66 2.84
CA GLY A 135 5.78 -9.68 4.12
C GLY A 135 6.66 -8.45 4.39
N LYS A 136 6.66 -7.43 3.52
CA LYS A 136 7.41 -6.19 3.74
C LYS A 136 6.74 -5.31 4.79
N GLN A 137 7.55 -4.56 5.55
CA GLN A 137 7.03 -3.51 6.43
C GLN A 137 6.41 -2.39 5.61
N MET A 138 5.12 -2.12 5.84
CA MET A 138 4.39 -1.02 5.22
C MET A 138 4.17 0.11 6.21
N ILE A 139 4.56 1.32 5.83
CA ILE A 139 4.37 2.54 6.63
C ILE A 139 3.39 3.42 5.86
N PHE A 140 2.13 3.41 6.28
CA PHE A 140 1.09 4.21 5.68
C PHE A 140 1.03 5.56 6.39
N VAL A 141 1.11 6.66 5.65
CA VAL A 141 1.13 8.00 6.23
C VAL A 141 0.06 8.89 5.60
N GLY A 142 -0.71 9.56 6.43
CA GLY A 142 -1.78 10.45 5.95
C GLY A 142 -2.71 10.91 7.06
N ASP A 143 -3.67 11.75 6.70
CA ASP A 143 -4.72 12.23 7.62
C ASP A 143 -6.09 11.88 7.03
N MET A 144 -6.78 10.92 7.65
CA MET A 144 -8.08 10.42 7.15
C MET A 144 -9.21 11.44 7.22
N PHE A 145 -9.02 12.49 8.01
CA PHE A 145 -9.97 13.61 8.10
C PHE A 145 -9.81 14.64 6.98
N GLN A 146 -8.76 14.49 6.16
CA GLN A 146 -8.58 15.27 4.95
C GLN A 146 -9.45 14.72 3.81
N LEU A 147 -9.17 15.13 2.57
CA LEU A 147 -10.00 14.76 1.44
C LEU A 147 -9.96 13.25 1.16
N PRO A 148 -11.13 12.63 0.92
CA PRO A 148 -11.22 11.23 0.52
C PRO A 148 -10.65 11.01 -0.88
N PRO A 149 -10.37 9.73 -1.24
CA PRO A 149 -9.99 9.37 -2.60
C PRO A 149 -11.06 9.81 -3.61
N VAL A 150 -10.62 10.30 -4.75
CA VAL A 150 -11.54 10.72 -5.82
C VAL A 150 -11.99 9.49 -6.60
N VAL A 151 -13.31 9.23 -6.62
CA VAL A 151 -13.96 8.19 -7.41
C VAL A 151 -14.92 8.85 -8.39
N ARG A 152 -14.85 8.46 -9.65
CA ARG A 152 -15.77 8.98 -10.68
C ARG A 152 -17.17 8.43 -10.46
N GLN A 153 -18.17 9.29 -10.57
CA GLN A 153 -19.57 8.87 -10.48
C GLN A 153 -19.95 7.98 -11.68
N GLY A 154 -20.88 7.04 -11.46
CA GLY A 154 -21.33 6.08 -12.45
C GLY A 154 -20.61 4.72 -12.35
N PRO A 155 -20.31 4.05 -13.48
CA PRO A 155 -19.88 2.65 -13.49
C PRO A 155 -18.66 2.33 -12.59
N GLU A 156 -17.72 3.28 -12.45
CA GLU A 156 -16.56 3.10 -11.55
C GLU A 156 -17.02 2.98 -10.09
N LYS A 157 -17.87 3.88 -9.65
CA LYS A 157 -18.37 3.89 -8.28
C LYS A 157 -19.22 2.66 -7.99
N ASP A 158 -20.09 2.28 -8.93
CA ASP A 158 -20.97 1.14 -8.77
C ASP A 158 -20.18 -0.16 -8.65
N LEU A 159 -19.16 -0.37 -9.50
CA LEU A 159 -18.29 -1.53 -9.43
C LEU A 159 -17.49 -1.58 -8.12
N LEU A 160 -16.96 -0.45 -7.64
CA LEU A 160 -16.25 -0.42 -6.36
C LEU A 160 -17.19 -0.72 -5.17
N LYS A 161 -18.44 -0.26 -5.22
CA LYS A 161 -19.45 -0.62 -4.20
C LYS A 161 -19.73 -2.13 -4.17
N ASP A 162 -19.88 -2.72 -5.33
CA ASP A 162 -20.12 -4.18 -5.46
C ASP A 162 -18.93 -4.99 -4.95
N LEU A 163 -17.69 -4.55 -5.25
CA LEU A 163 -16.48 -5.26 -4.84
C LEU A 163 -16.14 -5.12 -3.34
N TYR A 164 -16.39 -3.95 -2.77
CA TYR A 164 -15.95 -3.62 -1.39
C TYR A 164 -17.07 -3.46 -0.39
N HIS A 165 -18.34 -3.50 -0.85
CA HIS A 165 -19.55 -3.36 -0.03
C HIS A 165 -19.52 -2.10 0.87
N THR A 166 -19.07 -0.96 0.31
CA THR A 166 -18.90 0.31 1.01
C THR A 166 -19.18 1.51 0.10
N GLU A 167 -19.54 2.64 0.70
CA GLU A 167 -19.64 3.94 0.03
C GLU A 167 -18.33 4.74 0.17
N ASP A 168 -17.48 4.39 1.12
CA ASP A 168 -16.20 5.02 1.41
C ASP A 168 -15.06 4.14 0.89
N PHE A 169 -14.30 4.64 -0.07
CA PHE A 169 -13.27 3.88 -0.79
C PHE A 169 -11.86 4.13 -0.28
N PHE A 170 -11.70 4.45 0.98
CA PHE A 170 -10.38 4.63 1.61
C PHE A 170 -9.54 3.35 1.60
N PHE A 171 -8.23 3.52 1.64
CA PHE A 171 -7.26 2.42 1.61
C PHE A 171 -7.53 1.31 2.64
N TYR A 172 -8.01 1.67 3.85
CA TYR A 172 -8.29 0.71 4.91
C TYR A 172 -9.52 -0.18 4.65
N LYS A 173 -10.31 0.11 3.61
CA LYS A 173 -11.40 -0.74 3.14
C LYS A 173 -10.91 -1.86 2.22
N SER A 174 -9.64 -1.83 1.79
CA SER A 174 -9.05 -2.87 0.96
C SER A 174 -9.02 -4.22 1.69
N ASN A 175 -9.06 -5.31 0.90
CA ASN A 175 -8.97 -6.65 1.45
C ASN A 175 -7.58 -6.93 2.04
N ALA A 176 -6.55 -6.31 1.50
CA ALA A 176 -5.18 -6.40 2.01
C ALA A 176 -5.09 -5.89 3.45
N ILE A 177 -5.57 -4.66 3.70
CA ILE A 177 -5.52 -4.05 5.04
C ILE A 177 -6.44 -4.78 6.03
N LYS A 178 -7.62 -5.26 5.60
CA LYS A 178 -8.50 -6.07 6.46
C LYS A 178 -7.85 -7.37 6.94
N ARG A 179 -6.90 -7.92 6.18
CA ARG A 179 -6.12 -9.12 6.57
C ARG A 179 -4.97 -8.81 7.52
N MET A 180 -4.59 -7.54 7.65
CA MET A 180 -3.53 -7.08 8.55
C MET A 180 -4.13 -6.55 9.86
N ARG A 181 -3.35 -6.70 10.95
CA ARG A 181 -3.58 -5.88 12.14
C ARG A 181 -2.67 -4.67 12.04
N LEU A 182 -3.24 -3.54 11.68
CA LEU A 182 -2.51 -2.30 11.50
C LEU A 182 -2.50 -1.50 12.80
N VAL A 183 -1.34 -1.34 13.39
CA VAL A 183 -1.14 -0.40 14.52
C VAL A 183 -1.33 1.01 13.99
N LYS A 184 -1.98 1.88 14.79
CA LYS A 184 -2.38 3.23 14.36
C LYS A 184 -1.86 4.25 15.35
N ILE A 185 -0.90 5.08 14.91
CA ILE A 185 -0.29 6.13 15.73
C ILE A 185 -0.72 7.49 15.20
N GLU A 186 -1.31 8.32 16.06
CA GLU A 186 -1.67 9.69 15.74
C GLU A 186 -0.76 10.68 16.47
N PHE A 187 -0.02 11.50 15.73
CA PHE A 187 0.72 12.62 16.28
C PHE A 187 -0.23 13.71 16.75
N GLN A 188 -0.30 13.94 18.03
CA GLN A 188 -1.20 14.91 18.63
C GLN A 188 -0.62 16.33 18.67
N LYS A 189 0.70 16.46 18.88
CA LYS A 189 1.39 17.75 18.93
C LYS A 189 1.40 18.44 17.57
N VAL A 190 0.89 19.65 17.49
CA VAL A 190 0.88 20.50 16.30
C VAL A 190 2.00 21.52 16.39
N TYR A 191 2.77 21.68 15.31
CA TYR A 191 3.92 22.59 15.22
C TYR A 191 3.68 23.81 14.31
N ARG A 192 2.53 23.85 13.63
CA ARG A 192 2.24 24.83 12.56
C ARG A 192 1.43 26.02 13.04
N GLN A 193 0.46 25.81 13.92
CA GLN A 193 -0.44 26.82 14.44
C GLN A 193 -0.15 27.06 15.92
N ASP A 194 -0.05 28.35 16.31
CA ASP A 194 0.19 28.77 17.69
C ASP A 194 -1.08 29.32 18.38
N ASP A 195 -2.16 29.52 17.60
CA ASP A 195 -3.45 30.00 18.08
C ASP A 195 -4.30 28.85 18.67
N ALA A 196 -4.33 28.76 19.99
CA ALA A 196 -5.04 27.71 20.71
C ALA A 196 -6.55 27.73 20.46
N HIS A 197 -7.16 28.92 20.28
CA HIS A 197 -8.59 29.04 19.99
C HIS A 197 -8.90 28.51 18.58
N PHE A 198 -8.12 28.90 17.60
CA PHE A 198 -8.28 28.42 16.24
C PHE A 198 -8.02 26.90 16.12
N LEU A 199 -7.04 26.38 16.85
CA LEU A 199 -6.80 24.93 16.93
C LEU A 199 -8.01 24.19 17.50
N HIS A 200 -8.70 24.74 18.48
CA HIS A 200 -9.93 24.16 19.02
C HIS A 200 -11.05 24.13 17.98
N ILE A 201 -11.25 25.23 17.24
CA ILE A 201 -12.23 25.30 16.13
C ILE A 201 -11.89 24.25 15.07
N LEU A 202 -10.62 24.14 14.67
CA LEU A 202 -10.17 23.15 13.68
C LEU A 202 -10.45 21.71 14.14
N GLU A 203 -10.26 21.41 15.43
CA GLU A 203 -10.57 20.08 15.96
C GLU A 203 -12.07 19.82 15.97
N ASN A 204 -12.90 20.79 16.34
CA ASN A 204 -14.34 20.65 16.28
C ASN A 204 -14.84 20.41 14.85
N VAL A 205 -14.28 21.14 13.86
CA VAL A 205 -14.57 20.91 12.44
C VAL A 205 -14.14 19.50 11.99
N ARG A 206 -12.93 19.09 12.38
CA ARG A 206 -12.35 17.77 12.08
C ARG A 206 -13.23 16.64 12.62
N MET A 207 -13.65 16.76 13.86
CA MET A 207 -14.43 15.73 14.57
C MET A 207 -15.94 15.81 14.34
N ASN A 208 -16.40 16.73 13.46
CA ASN A 208 -17.82 16.99 13.23
C ASN A 208 -18.58 17.36 14.52
N LYS A 209 -17.95 18.15 15.40
CA LYS A 209 -18.47 18.63 16.70
C LYS A 209 -18.57 20.14 16.77
N VAL A 210 -18.78 20.79 15.63
CA VAL A 210 -18.82 22.27 15.52
C VAL A 210 -19.97 22.83 16.33
N THR A 211 -19.66 23.79 17.19
CA THR A 211 -20.64 24.52 18.02
C THR A 211 -21.17 25.76 17.31
N PRO A 212 -22.30 26.32 17.72
CA PRO A 212 -22.77 27.60 17.23
C PRO A 212 -21.77 28.74 17.44
N GLU A 213 -20.99 28.69 18.51
CA GLU A 213 -19.95 29.66 18.83
C GLU A 213 -18.77 29.56 17.83
N ASP A 214 -18.32 28.34 17.49
CA ASP A 214 -17.32 28.13 16.46
C ASP A 214 -17.74 28.71 15.12
N ILE A 215 -19.00 28.49 14.72
CA ILE A 215 -19.58 29.04 13.47
C ILE A 215 -19.63 30.57 13.51
N MET A 216 -19.98 31.15 14.64
CA MET A 216 -19.99 32.59 14.82
C MET A 216 -18.59 33.17 14.62
N HIS A 217 -17.58 32.65 15.32
CA HIS A 217 -16.19 33.11 15.20
C HIS A 217 -15.63 32.95 13.77
N LEU A 218 -15.97 31.85 13.09
CA LEU A 218 -15.60 31.69 11.68
C LEU A 218 -16.31 32.72 10.80
N ASN A 219 -17.58 32.99 11.03
CA ASN A 219 -18.39 33.92 10.23
C ASN A 219 -18.04 35.40 10.48
N ASP A 220 -17.42 35.73 11.60
CA ASP A 220 -16.81 37.07 11.83
C ASP A 220 -15.71 37.38 10.80
N ARG A 221 -15.25 36.37 10.07
CA ARG A 221 -14.23 36.49 9.01
C ARG A 221 -14.82 36.71 7.61
N VAL A 222 -16.14 36.90 7.49
CA VAL A 222 -16.79 37.20 6.21
C VAL A 222 -16.48 38.64 5.79
N ARG A 223 -15.47 38.77 4.95
CA ARG A 223 -15.06 40.03 4.33
C ARG A 223 -14.27 39.80 3.06
N VAL A 224 -14.26 40.78 2.17
CA VAL A 224 -13.43 40.78 0.97
C VAL A 224 -12.06 41.34 1.32
N PRO A 225 -10.95 40.66 0.95
CA PRO A 225 -9.61 41.21 1.13
C PRO A 225 -9.47 42.53 0.34
N ASN A 226 -8.76 43.48 0.89
CA ASN A 226 -8.42 44.76 0.28
C ASN A 226 -6.90 44.84 -0.05
N GLU A 227 -6.44 45.96 -0.63
CA GLU A 227 -5.05 46.14 -1.03
C GLU A 227 -4.11 46.18 0.19
N GLU A 228 -4.56 46.65 1.35
CA GLU A 228 -3.77 46.70 2.60
C GLU A 228 -3.50 45.28 3.17
N ASP A 229 -4.34 44.32 2.81
CA ASP A 229 -4.15 42.92 3.23
C ASP A 229 -2.96 42.23 2.53
N GLY A 230 -2.38 42.84 1.47
CA GLY A 230 -1.29 42.28 0.70
C GLY A 230 -1.75 41.09 -0.18
N ALA A 231 -0.84 40.15 -0.45
CA ALA A 231 -1.16 39.00 -1.28
C ALA A 231 -2.00 37.98 -0.50
N VAL A 232 -3.26 37.85 -0.88
CA VAL A 232 -4.20 36.85 -0.35
C VAL A 232 -4.52 35.85 -1.44
N ILE A 233 -4.43 34.54 -1.14
CA ILE A 233 -4.79 33.48 -2.07
C ILE A 233 -6.24 33.03 -1.88
N THR A 234 -6.95 32.80 -2.99
CA THR A 234 -8.31 32.25 -2.93
C THR A 234 -8.27 30.73 -3.05
N LEU A 235 -8.85 30.02 -2.09
CA LEU A 235 -9.09 28.58 -2.18
C LEU A 235 -10.45 28.32 -2.78
N ALA A 236 -10.47 27.69 -3.96
CA ALA A 236 -11.69 27.32 -4.67
C ALA A 236 -11.98 25.82 -4.55
N SER A 237 -13.24 25.43 -4.56
CA SER A 237 -13.65 24.03 -4.48
C SER A 237 -13.38 23.24 -5.76
N ILE A 238 -13.26 23.90 -6.94
CA ILE A 238 -13.04 23.24 -8.24
C ILE A 238 -11.97 23.94 -9.10
N ASN A 239 -11.25 23.15 -9.93
CA ASN A 239 -10.19 23.65 -10.82
C ASN A 239 -10.66 24.77 -11.76
N LYS A 240 -11.86 24.63 -12.35
CA LYS A 240 -12.41 25.60 -13.31
C LYS A 240 -12.54 27.00 -12.70
N THR A 241 -12.96 27.09 -11.44
CA THR A 241 -13.09 28.38 -10.72
C THR A 241 -11.72 29.00 -10.48
N ALA A 242 -10.75 28.23 -9.97
CA ALA A 242 -9.39 28.72 -9.72
C ALA A 242 -8.70 29.20 -11.03
N TYR A 243 -8.82 28.42 -12.10
CA TYR A 243 -8.28 28.79 -13.41
C TYR A 243 -8.90 30.09 -13.94
N LYS A 244 -10.23 30.22 -13.88
CA LYS A 244 -10.94 31.42 -14.32
C LYS A 244 -10.49 32.68 -13.55
N ILE A 245 -10.35 32.58 -12.24
CA ILE A 245 -9.88 33.71 -11.40
C ILE A 245 -8.47 34.10 -11.81
N ASN A 246 -7.55 33.14 -11.94
CA ASN A 246 -6.15 33.42 -12.30
C ASN A 246 -6.05 34.07 -13.69
N LEU A 247 -6.76 33.55 -14.68
CA LEU A 247 -6.73 34.10 -16.04
C LEU A 247 -7.31 35.50 -16.08
N GLN A 248 -8.48 35.72 -15.49
CA GLN A 248 -9.12 37.03 -15.45
C GLN A 248 -8.22 38.07 -14.76
N ARG A 249 -7.63 37.74 -13.62
CA ARG A 249 -6.72 38.64 -12.90
C ARG A 249 -5.46 38.95 -13.67
N LEU A 250 -4.90 37.98 -14.42
CA LEU A 250 -3.74 38.22 -15.28
C LEU A 250 -4.10 39.15 -16.46
N GLU A 251 -5.29 38.99 -17.07
CA GLU A 251 -5.79 39.83 -18.15
C GLU A 251 -6.04 41.28 -17.72
N GLU A 252 -6.52 41.48 -16.50
CA GLU A 252 -6.82 42.82 -15.90
C GLU A 252 -5.51 43.65 -15.72
N ILE A 253 -4.33 43.06 -15.75
CA ILE A 253 -3.07 43.78 -15.63
C ILE A 253 -2.67 44.38 -16.99
N GLU A 254 -2.58 45.72 -17.08
CA GLU A 254 -2.17 46.47 -18.26
C GLU A 254 -0.64 46.50 -18.43
N ALA A 255 0.06 45.36 -18.33
CA ALA A 255 1.50 45.27 -18.52
C ALA A 255 1.84 44.25 -19.61
N GLU A 256 3.04 44.39 -20.19
CA GLU A 256 3.57 43.43 -21.17
C GLU A 256 3.63 42.02 -20.57
N GLU A 257 3.20 41.04 -21.35
CA GLU A 257 3.23 39.65 -20.96
C GLU A 257 4.56 38.99 -21.35
N PHE A 258 5.20 38.35 -20.39
CA PHE A 258 6.40 37.55 -20.60
C PHE A 258 6.03 36.05 -20.47
N VAL A 259 6.60 35.24 -21.36
CA VAL A 259 6.44 33.79 -21.36
C VAL A 259 7.78 33.14 -21.13
N TYR A 260 7.92 32.41 -20.03
CA TYR A 260 9.14 31.66 -19.69
C TYR A 260 8.91 30.20 -19.99
N GLU A 261 9.65 29.64 -20.93
CA GLU A 261 9.54 28.24 -21.32
C GLU A 261 10.55 27.41 -20.53
N GLY A 262 10.05 26.44 -19.80
CA GLY A 262 10.89 25.51 -19.05
C GLY A 262 11.55 24.49 -19.95
N THR A 263 12.58 23.85 -19.45
CA THR A 263 13.27 22.75 -20.15
C THR A 263 12.89 21.42 -19.50
N VAL A 264 12.64 20.43 -20.34
CA VAL A 264 12.23 19.09 -19.94
C VAL A 264 13.20 18.09 -20.54
N ASP A 265 13.73 17.20 -19.72
CA ASP A 265 14.37 15.99 -20.19
C ASP A 265 13.27 15.03 -20.67
N GLU A 266 13.47 14.36 -21.79
CA GLU A 266 12.50 13.49 -22.47
C GLU A 266 11.85 12.44 -21.57
N THR A 267 12.49 12.08 -20.47
CA THR A 267 12.01 11.08 -19.50
C THR A 267 11.13 11.65 -18.38
N PHE A 268 10.96 12.98 -18.29
CA PHE A 268 10.13 13.62 -17.28
C PHE A 268 8.69 13.81 -17.80
N GLU A 269 7.75 13.05 -17.29
CA GLU A 269 6.36 13.05 -17.76
C GLU A 269 5.63 14.38 -17.47
N GLU A 270 4.92 14.92 -18.47
CA GLU A 270 4.14 16.17 -18.35
C GLU A 270 3.15 16.17 -17.17
N LYS A 271 2.54 15.02 -16.89
CA LYS A 271 1.62 14.87 -15.75
C LYS A 271 2.26 15.14 -14.37
N ARG A 272 3.58 15.12 -14.30
CA ARG A 272 4.37 15.36 -13.09
C ARG A 272 4.89 16.78 -12.96
N PHE A 273 4.64 17.66 -13.93
CA PHE A 273 5.13 19.04 -13.88
C PHE A 273 4.62 19.77 -12.65
N PRO A 274 5.51 20.24 -11.75
CA PRO A 274 5.12 20.96 -10.54
C PRO A 274 4.62 22.37 -10.83
N VAL A 275 5.01 22.94 -11.97
CA VAL A 275 4.61 24.24 -12.50
C VAL A 275 4.34 24.14 -14.00
N GLU A 276 3.76 25.15 -14.58
CA GLU A 276 3.47 25.20 -16.02
C GLU A 276 4.76 25.23 -16.86
N LEU A 277 4.82 24.44 -17.93
CA LEU A 277 5.96 24.45 -18.87
C LEU A 277 6.14 25.84 -19.50
N LYS A 278 5.04 26.49 -19.85
CA LYS A 278 5.00 27.88 -20.36
C LYS A 278 4.42 28.79 -19.28
N LEU A 279 5.28 29.34 -18.46
CA LEU A 279 4.90 30.24 -17.36
C LEU A 279 4.64 31.64 -17.92
N ARG A 280 3.38 32.07 -17.93
CA ARG A 280 2.91 33.38 -18.38
C ARG A 280 2.84 34.33 -17.19
N LEU A 281 3.55 35.45 -17.25
CA LEU A 281 3.60 36.45 -16.19
C LEU A 281 3.53 37.86 -16.74
N LYS A 282 2.97 38.76 -15.92
CA LYS A 282 3.05 40.21 -16.11
C LYS A 282 3.59 40.88 -14.85
N VAL A 283 4.25 42.03 -14.96
CA VAL A 283 4.61 42.82 -13.80
C VAL A 283 3.34 43.18 -13.02
N GLY A 284 3.33 42.95 -11.73
CA GLY A 284 2.13 43.09 -10.88
C GLY A 284 1.39 41.75 -10.62
N ALA A 285 1.74 40.68 -11.32
CA ALA A 285 1.08 39.39 -11.12
C ALA A 285 1.36 38.82 -9.73
N GLN A 286 0.31 38.28 -9.08
CA GLN A 286 0.46 37.53 -7.85
C GLN A 286 0.89 36.11 -8.15
N VAL A 287 2.00 35.72 -7.53
CA VAL A 287 2.60 34.40 -7.71
C VAL A 287 2.80 33.68 -6.38
N MET A 288 2.96 32.38 -6.46
CA MET A 288 3.30 31.54 -5.32
C MET A 288 4.54 30.73 -5.63
N PHE A 289 5.44 30.64 -4.68
CA PHE A 289 6.60 29.76 -4.73
C PHE A 289 6.16 28.30 -4.53
N THR A 290 6.66 27.42 -5.39
CA THR A 290 6.31 25.99 -5.37
C THR A 290 7.39 25.10 -4.78
N ARG A 291 8.47 25.72 -4.25
CA ARG A 291 9.62 25.06 -3.61
C ARG A 291 10.22 25.92 -2.51
N ASN A 292 10.74 25.26 -1.47
CA ASN A 292 11.51 25.93 -0.43
C ASN A 292 12.84 26.45 -1.00
N ASP A 293 13.22 27.64 -0.62
CA ASP A 293 14.53 28.19 -0.96
C ASP A 293 15.65 27.58 -0.10
N LEU A 294 16.79 27.33 -0.72
CA LEU A 294 17.96 26.78 -0.02
C LEU A 294 18.52 27.75 1.04
N GLN A 295 18.39 29.07 0.80
CA GLN A 295 18.82 30.12 1.72
C GLN A 295 17.72 30.53 2.71
N LYS A 296 16.57 29.81 2.71
CA LYS A 296 15.42 30.08 3.58
C LYS A 296 14.77 31.47 3.41
N ARG A 297 14.90 32.09 2.23
CA ARG A 297 14.25 33.37 1.91
C ARG A 297 12.76 33.25 1.78
N TRP A 298 12.28 32.08 1.26
CA TRP A 298 10.86 31.73 1.16
C TRP A 298 10.66 30.22 1.33
N ALA A 299 9.43 29.84 1.62
CA ALA A 299 8.99 28.45 1.69
C ALA A 299 7.99 28.12 0.56
N ASN A 300 7.75 26.84 0.32
CA ASN A 300 6.66 26.39 -0.56
C ASN A 300 5.32 26.93 -0.04
N GLY A 301 4.55 27.60 -0.92
CA GLY A 301 3.31 28.28 -0.56
C GLY A 301 3.47 29.78 -0.25
N THR A 302 4.70 30.30 -0.12
CA THR A 302 4.92 31.74 0.07
C THR A 302 4.39 32.51 -1.13
N LEU A 303 3.62 33.57 -0.85
CA LEU A 303 3.03 34.45 -1.86
C LEU A 303 3.93 35.69 -2.07
N GLY A 304 3.90 36.20 -3.30
CA GLY A 304 4.57 37.43 -3.64
C GLY A 304 3.97 38.09 -4.88
N LYS A 305 4.43 39.29 -5.19
CA LYS A 305 4.02 40.06 -6.37
C LYS A 305 5.23 40.24 -7.29
N VAL A 306 5.05 39.95 -8.56
CA VAL A 306 6.07 40.17 -9.59
C VAL A 306 6.33 41.66 -9.73
N THR A 307 7.58 42.08 -9.53
CA THR A 307 7.98 43.52 -9.59
C THR A 307 8.86 43.87 -10.78
N LYS A 308 9.58 42.88 -11.31
CA LYS A 308 10.41 43.07 -12.51
C LYS A 308 10.42 41.80 -13.35
N LEU A 309 10.29 41.92 -14.66
CA LEU A 309 10.44 40.86 -15.65
C LEU A 309 11.42 41.30 -16.74
N THR A 310 12.35 40.42 -17.08
CA THR A 310 13.18 40.48 -18.27
C THR A 310 13.19 39.11 -18.94
N LYS A 311 13.89 38.94 -20.05
CA LYS A 311 13.99 37.62 -20.70
C LYS A 311 14.55 36.53 -19.78
N ASP A 312 15.49 36.92 -18.88
CA ASP A 312 16.29 35.98 -18.10
C ASP A 312 16.16 36.18 -16.58
N GLU A 313 15.31 37.11 -16.15
CA GLU A 313 15.20 37.44 -14.72
C GLU A 313 13.74 37.70 -14.32
N ILE A 314 13.35 37.12 -13.21
CA ILE A 314 12.09 37.38 -12.53
C ILE A 314 12.40 37.88 -11.12
N SER A 315 11.92 39.09 -10.77
CA SER A 315 12.00 39.60 -9.40
C SER A 315 10.60 39.58 -8.76
N VAL A 316 10.53 39.06 -7.54
CA VAL A 316 9.28 38.95 -6.76
C VAL A 316 9.47 39.64 -5.40
N THR A 317 8.54 40.52 -5.04
CA THR A 317 8.44 41.13 -3.72
C THR A 317 7.48 40.30 -2.86
N LEU A 318 7.94 39.86 -1.70
CA LEU A 318 7.14 39.13 -0.73
C LEU A 318 6.25 40.07 0.10
N ASN A 319 5.30 39.52 0.86
CA ASN A 319 4.41 40.29 1.74
C ASN A 319 5.15 41.05 2.87
N ASN A 320 6.37 40.67 3.23
CA ASN A 320 7.22 41.36 4.18
C ASN A 320 7.97 42.57 3.57
N GLY A 321 7.74 42.85 2.30
CA GLY A 321 8.39 43.94 1.56
C GLY A 321 9.76 43.62 0.97
N GLU A 322 10.31 42.45 1.22
CA GLU A 322 11.60 42.02 0.67
C GLU A 322 11.46 41.59 -0.78
N THR A 323 12.40 42.03 -1.63
CA THR A 323 12.42 41.69 -3.06
C THR A 323 13.58 40.75 -3.36
N TYR A 324 13.26 39.67 -4.09
CA TYR A 324 14.25 38.67 -4.47
C TYR A 324 14.22 38.41 -5.96
N VAL A 325 15.40 38.20 -6.55
CA VAL A 325 15.54 37.57 -7.85
C VAL A 325 15.35 36.09 -7.69
N VAL A 326 14.41 35.54 -8.45
CA VAL A 326 14.02 34.12 -8.37
C VAL A 326 14.88 33.32 -9.33
N PRO A 327 15.70 32.38 -8.89
CA PRO A 327 16.44 31.51 -9.77
C PRO A 327 15.54 30.41 -10.36
N CYS A 328 15.88 29.98 -11.59
CA CYS A 328 15.35 28.69 -12.09
C CYS A 328 15.77 27.56 -11.16
N CYS A 329 14.94 26.58 -11.01
CA CYS A 329 15.30 25.36 -10.30
C CYS A 329 14.91 24.13 -11.10
N SER A 330 15.62 23.04 -10.85
CA SER A 330 15.34 21.75 -11.47
C SER A 330 14.63 20.85 -10.47
N TRP A 331 13.56 20.21 -10.92
CA TRP A 331 12.92 19.10 -10.22
C TRP A 331 13.39 17.81 -10.86
N GLU A 332 13.76 16.89 -10.01
CA GLU A 332 14.31 15.61 -10.41
C GLU A 332 13.26 14.53 -10.19
N SER A 333 13.07 13.70 -11.19
CA SER A 333 12.33 12.47 -11.08
C SER A 333 13.29 11.33 -10.86
N TYR A 334 13.00 10.48 -9.91
CA TYR A 334 13.84 9.34 -9.59
C TYR A 334 13.09 8.03 -9.80
N SER A 335 13.84 7.02 -10.22
CA SER A 335 13.46 5.62 -10.07
C SER A 335 14.35 4.96 -9.02
N TYR A 336 13.86 3.85 -8.50
CA TYR A 336 14.67 2.99 -7.65
C TYR A 336 15.22 1.85 -8.50
N ASP A 337 16.52 1.63 -8.42
CA ASP A 337 17.21 0.48 -9.02
C ASP A 337 18.08 -0.22 -7.99
N TYR A 338 18.39 -1.50 -8.22
CA TYR A 338 19.25 -2.28 -7.36
C TYR A 338 20.61 -2.52 -8.02
N ASN A 339 21.66 -1.93 -7.45
CA ASN A 339 23.03 -2.20 -7.87
C ASN A 339 23.48 -3.57 -7.35
N LYS A 340 23.62 -4.54 -8.27
CA LYS A 340 24.04 -5.92 -7.94
C LYS A 340 25.46 -6.01 -7.41
N GLU A 341 26.37 -5.13 -7.83
CA GLU A 341 27.76 -5.12 -7.42
C GLU A 341 27.93 -4.61 -5.99
N GLU A 342 27.29 -3.49 -5.68
CA GLU A 342 27.33 -2.87 -4.35
C GLU A 342 26.33 -3.50 -3.36
N ARG A 343 25.42 -4.34 -3.83
CA ARG A 343 24.32 -4.94 -3.04
C ARG A 343 23.47 -3.88 -2.30
N LYS A 344 23.24 -2.75 -2.93
CA LYS A 344 22.48 -1.62 -2.36
C LYS A 344 21.43 -1.12 -3.34
N MET A 345 20.33 -0.63 -2.77
CA MET A 345 19.37 0.13 -3.56
C MET A 345 20.01 1.45 -3.99
N LYS A 346 19.91 1.76 -5.28
CA LYS A 346 20.36 3.00 -5.87
C LYS A 346 19.13 3.78 -6.34
N LYS A 347 19.12 5.04 -5.98
CA LYS A 347 18.14 5.98 -6.48
C LYS A 347 18.72 6.62 -7.74
N GLU A 348 18.15 6.30 -8.91
CA GLU A 348 18.62 6.79 -10.19
C GLU A 348 17.76 7.95 -10.66
N LEU A 349 18.43 9.00 -11.12
CA LEU A 349 17.78 10.15 -11.77
C LEU A 349 17.23 9.69 -13.13
N THR A 350 15.91 9.78 -13.30
CA THR A 350 15.24 9.38 -14.54
C THR A 350 14.92 10.56 -15.46
N GLY A 351 14.85 11.76 -14.92
CA GLY A 351 14.58 12.93 -15.73
C GLY A 351 14.59 14.21 -14.91
N THR A 352 14.74 15.34 -15.56
CA THR A 352 14.73 16.66 -14.96
C THR A 352 13.72 17.57 -15.64
N PHE A 353 13.07 18.40 -14.85
CA PHE A 353 12.24 19.51 -15.30
C PHE A 353 12.76 20.80 -14.69
N THR A 354 13.19 21.73 -15.53
CA THR A 354 13.77 23.02 -15.08
C THR A 354 12.86 24.18 -15.47
N GLN A 355 12.45 24.95 -14.48
CA GLN A 355 11.62 26.14 -14.64
C GLN A 355 11.78 27.06 -13.43
N TYR A 356 11.27 28.29 -13.50
CA TYR A 356 11.09 29.11 -12.32
C TYR A 356 10.09 28.47 -11.35
N PRO A 357 10.39 28.40 -10.04
CA PRO A 357 9.52 27.75 -9.05
C PRO A 357 8.30 28.62 -8.68
N LEU A 358 7.61 29.12 -9.69
CA LEU A 358 6.50 30.06 -9.56
C LEU A 358 5.25 29.56 -10.30
N LYS A 359 4.09 29.89 -9.78
CA LYS A 359 2.81 29.78 -10.49
C LYS A 359 1.90 30.93 -10.13
N LEU A 360 0.96 31.28 -11.03
CA LEU A 360 -0.08 32.25 -10.73
C LEU A 360 -0.88 31.80 -9.51
N ALA A 361 -1.15 32.68 -8.59
CA ALA A 361 -1.66 32.33 -7.28
C ALA A 361 -2.69 33.33 -6.72
N TRP A 362 -3.54 33.88 -7.56
CA TRP A 362 -4.76 34.53 -7.04
C TRP A 362 -5.77 33.50 -6.56
N ALA A 363 -5.80 32.30 -7.22
CA ALA A 363 -6.61 31.20 -6.76
C ALA A 363 -5.96 29.84 -7.04
N ILE A 364 -6.17 28.88 -6.11
CA ILE A 364 -5.87 27.46 -6.27
C ILE A 364 -7.03 26.62 -5.73
N THR A 365 -7.08 25.35 -6.06
CA THR A 365 -8.09 24.48 -5.44
C THR A 365 -7.68 24.01 -4.05
N ILE A 366 -8.68 23.71 -3.21
CA ILE A 366 -8.47 23.12 -1.88
C ILE A 366 -7.62 21.85 -1.98
N HIS A 367 -7.84 20.99 -2.97
CA HIS A 367 -7.03 19.79 -3.21
C HIS A 367 -5.54 20.11 -3.45
N LYS A 368 -5.27 21.11 -4.31
CA LYS A 368 -3.90 21.50 -4.63
C LYS A 368 -3.21 22.27 -3.48
N SER A 369 -3.96 22.75 -2.49
CA SER A 369 -3.43 23.39 -1.31
C SER A 369 -3.00 22.40 -0.22
N GLN A 370 -3.26 21.09 -0.37
CA GLN A 370 -2.81 20.10 0.61
C GLN A 370 -1.29 20.16 0.77
N GLY A 371 -0.83 20.04 2.01
CA GLY A 371 0.59 20.20 2.37
C GLY A 371 1.06 21.66 2.48
N MET A 372 0.34 22.65 1.93
CA MET A 372 0.74 24.07 1.95
C MET A 372 0.23 24.79 3.20
N THR A 373 0.81 25.97 3.48
CA THR A 373 0.41 26.85 4.57
C THR A 373 0.47 28.28 4.10
N PHE A 374 -0.53 29.08 4.46
CA PHE A 374 -0.66 30.48 4.10
C PHE A 374 -0.84 31.35 5.34
N ASP A 375 -0.27 32.54 5.31
CA ASP A 375 -0.50 33.53 6.36
C ASP A 375 -1.90 34.14 6.21
N LYS A 376 -2.33 34.37 4.96
CA LYS A 376 -3.64 34.90 4.61
C LYS A 376 -4.25 34.11 3.46
N LEU A 377 -5.53 33.72 3.59
CA LEU A 377 -6.28 33.05 2.54
C LEU A 377 -7.75 33.49 2.53
N SER A 378 -8.33 33.52 1.34
CA SER A 378 -9.77 33.70 1.11
C SER A 378 -10.40 32.37 0.70
N LEU A 379 -11.50 32.01 1.35
CA LEU A 379 -12.22 30.76 1.02
C LEU A 379 -13.44 31.10 0.15
N ASP A 380 -13.42 30.61 -1.10
CA ASP A 380 -14.56 30.74 -2.00
C ASP A 380 -15.63 29.69 -1.68
N LEU A 381 -16.70 30.15 -1.06
CA LEU A 381 -17.89 29.36 -0.71
C LEU A 381 -19.05 29.51 -1.71
N SER A 382 -18.81 30.07 -2.89
CA SER A 382 -19.83 30.32 -3.89
C SER A 382 -20.60 29.07 -4.31
N ARG A 383 -19.92 27.93 -4.33
CA ARG A 383 -20.46 26.59 -4.66
C ARG A 383 -20.69 25.68 -3.44
N GLY A 384 -20.48 26.19 -2.22
CA GLY A 384 -20.53 25.42 -0.99
C GLY A 384 -19.37 24.40 -0.88
N MET A 385 -19.47 23.57 0.17
CA MET A 385 -18.58 22.43 0.42
C MET A 385 -19.36 21.13 0.20
N PHE A 386 -18.86 20.25 -0.66
CA PHE A 386 -19.58 19.05 -1.10
C PHE A 386 -18.87 17.75 -0.73
N ALA A 387 -17.58 17.80 -0.35
CA ALA A 387 -16.81 16.62 0.04
C ALA A 387 -16.54 16.61 1.54
N ALA A 388 -16.58 15.43 2.15
CA ALA A 388 -16.17 15.24 3.52
C ALA A 388 -14.73 15.73 3.72
N GLY A 389 -14.44 16.36 4.86
CA GLY A 389 -13.14 16.92 5.19
C GLY A 389 -12.74 18.20 4.42
N GLN A 390 -13.50 18.63 3.44
CA GLN A 390 -13.12 19.76 2.57
C GLN A 390 -12.98 21.08 3.34
N LEU A 391 -13.88 21.36 4.27
CA LEU A 391 -13.78 22.52 5.15
C LEU A 391 -12.57 22.44 6.06
N TYR A 392 -12.34 21.29 6.69
CA TYR A 392 -11.16 21.07 7.55
C TYR A 392 -9.86 21.31 6.78
N VAL A 393 -9.73 20.74 5.57
CA VAL A 393 -8.55 20.95 4.73
C VAL A 393 -8.35 22.43 4.43
N ALA A 394 -9.41 23.14 4.02
CA ALA A 394 -9.32 24.56 3.67
C ALA A 394 -8.89 25.41 4.89
N LEU A 395 -9.56 25.27 6.03
CA LEU A 395 -9.25 26.02 7.25
C LEU A 395 -7.86 25.68 7.80
N SER A 396 -7.44 24.43 7.73
CA SER A 396 -6.10 24.01 8.17
C SER A 396 -4.94 24.55 7.32
N ARG A 397 -5.22 25.27 6.22
CA ARG A 397 -4.20 25.91 5.37
C ARG A 397 -3.76 27.26 5.91
N VAL A 398 -4.55 27.95 6.71
CA VAL A 398 -4.18 29.22 7.28
C VAL A 398 -3.57 29.04 8.69
N ARG A 399 -2.63 29.93 9.07
CA ARG A 399 -1.92 29.84 10.35
C ARG A 399 -2.76 30.31 11.52
N THR A 400 -3.51 31.39 11.33
CA THR A 400 -4.32 32.03 12.37
C THR A 400 -5.72 32.34 11.86
N LEU A 401 -6.66 32.50 12.76
CA LEU A 401 -8.04 32.87 12.43
C LEU A 401 -8.10 34.25 11.76
N GLU A 402 -7.24 35.21 12.14
CA GLU A 402 -7.16 36.53 11.56
C GLU A 402 -6.77 36.54 10.09
N GLY A 403 -5.97 35.56 9.66
CA GLY A 403 -5.58 35.40 8.28
C GLY A 403 -6.67 34.81 7.37
N LEU A 404 -7.81 34.40 7.93
CA LEU A 404 -8.92 33.83 7.19
C LEU A 404 -9.88 34.92 6.66
N TYR A 405 -10.26 34.80 5.39
CA TYR A 405 -11.31 35.58 4.73
C TYR A 405 -12.34 34.62 4.15
N LEU A 406 -13.60 34.92 4.33
CA LEU A 406 -14.69 34.10 3.80
C LEU A 406 -15.52 34.92 2.79
N SER A 407 -15.83 34.31 1.64
CA SER A 407 -16.69 34.95 0.64
C SER A 407 -18.18 34.95 1.05
N LYS A 408 -18.59 34.02 1.94
CA LYS A 408 -19.95 33.85 2.49
C LYS A 408 -19.87 33.18 3.85
N ASN A 409 -20.99 33.17 4.57
CA ASN A 409 -21.10 32.44 5.83
C ASN A 409 -20.90 30.93 5.66
N ILE A 410 -20.14 30.34 6.57
CA ILE A 410 -20.08 28.91 6.80
C ILE A 410 -21.36 28.48 7.51
N ILE A 411 -21.91 27.38 7.09
CA ILE A 411 -23.06 26.72 7.73
C ILE A 411 -22.59 25.39 8.36
N PRO A 412 -23.25 24.91 9.43
CA PRO A 412 -22.81 23.68 10.13
C PRO A 412 -22.64 22.47 9.23
N GLN A 413 -23.46 22.36 8.17
CA GLN A 413 -23.41 21.25 7.21
C GLN A 413 -22.12 21.18 6.40
N TYR A 414 -21.32 22.26 6.34
CA TYR A 414 -20.02 22.24 5.68
C TYR A 414 -18.95 21.50 6.51
N ALA A 415 -19.12 21.44 7.82
CA ALA A 415 -18.30 20.63 8.73
C ALA A 415 -18.78 19.18 8.67
N HIS A 416 -18.47 18.50 7.58
CA HIS A 416 -18.90 17.12 7.35
C HIS A 416 -17.69 16.17 7.34
N THR A 417 -17.76 15.13 8.20
CA THR A 417 -16.78 14.05 8.30
C THR A 417 -17.51 12.71 8.20
N SER A 418 -16.92 11.75 7.50
CA SER A 418 -17.49 10.40 7.39
C SER A 418 -17.55 9.71 8.75
N ARG A 419 -18.69 9.05 9.06
CA ARG A 419 -18.83 8.24 10.27
C ARG A 419 -17.83 7.09 10.33
N GLU A 420 -17.50 6.53 9.18
CA GLU A 420 -16.52 5.44 9.09
C GLU A 420 -15.11 5.91 9.44
N VAL A 421 -14.74 7.15 9.07
CA VAL A 421 -13.47 7.76 9.47
C VAL A 421 -13.44 7.96 10.98
N LEU A 422 -14.53 8.45 11.59
CA LEU A 422 -14.64 8.61 13.05
C LEU A 422 -14.50 7.26 13.78
N THR A 423 -15.14 6.21 13.26
CA THR A 423 -15.02 4.86 13.81
C THR A 423 -13.59 4.33 13.66
N TYR A 424 -12.97 4.53 12.51
CA TYR A 424 -11.57 4.10 12.29
C TYR A 424 -10.59 4.85 13.20
N ALA A 425 -10.84 6.13 13.44
CA ALA A 425 -10.02 6.98 14.30
C ALA A 425 -10.18 6.68 15.82
N SER A 426 -11.26 6.05 16.23
CA SER A 426 -11.44 5.67 17.65
C SER A 426 -10.42 4.63 18.13
N GLU A 427 -9.71 3.99 17.21
CA GLU A 427 -8.65 3.02 17.52
C GLU A 427 -7.24 3.63 17.48
N TYR A 428 -7.11 4.96 17.30
CA TYR A 428 -5.78 5.61 17.29
C TYR A 428 -5.19 5.60 18.70
N ASN A 429 -3.86 5.49 18.75
CA ASN A 429 -3.06 5.51 19.98
C ASN A 429 -3.54 4.50 21.04
N ASN A 430 -3.91 3.29 20.62
CA ASN A 430 -4.16 2.20 21.54
C ASN A 430 -2.82 1.71 22.11
N GLU A 431 -2.42 2.25 23.26
CA GLU A 431 -1.12 2.01 23.90
C GLU A 431 -0.85 0.51 24.08
N GLN A 432 -1.81 -0.24 24.62
CA GLN A 432 -1.62 -1.68 24.84
C GLN A 432 -1.35 -2.43 23.52
N GLN A 433 -2.00 -2.03 22.44
CA GLN A 433 -1.79 -2.65 21.14
C GLN A 433 -0.41 -2.27 20.56
N ILE A 434 -0.02 -1.02 20.72
CA ILE A 434 1.27 -0.51 20.23
C ILE A 434 2.43 -1.17 20.97
N ASP A 435 2.38 -1.19 22.31
CA ASP A 435 3.41 -1.79 23.16
C ASP A 435 3.59 -3.28 22.88
N ASN A 436 2.46 -4.02 22.79
CA ASN A 436 2.49 -5.44 22.45
C ASN A 436 3.15 -5.68 21.07
N GLU A 437 2.86 -4.83 20.07
CA GLU A 437 3.44 -4.97 18.72
C GLU A 437 4.93 -4.63 18.72
N ILE A 438 5.36 -3.60 19.47
CA ILE A 438 6.77 -3.24 19.61
C ILE A 438 7.54 -4.35 20.33
N GLU A 439 7.05 -4.84 21.46
CA GLU A 439 7.71 -5.87 22.24
C GLU A 439 7.91 -7.15 21.41
N SER A 440 6.82 -7.64 20.81
CA SER A 440 6.86 -8.85 19.99
C SER A 440 7.66 -8.68 18.71
N GLY A 441 7.54 -7.54 18.05
CA GLY A 441 8.24 -7.23 16.82
C GLY A 441 9.75 -7.12 16.99
N LYS A 442 10.22 -6.55 18.11
CA LYS A 442 11.67 -6.43 18.42
C LYS A 442 12.35 -7.77 18.54
N ALA A 443 11.76 -8.70 19.28
CA ALA A 443 12.32 -10.02 19.50
C ALA A 443 12.53 -10.77 18.17
N VAL A 444 11.49 -10.80 17.34
CA VAL A 444 11.54 -11.45 16.02
C VAL A 444 12.50 -10.75 15.07
N TYR A 445 12.48 -9.41 15.03
CA TYR A 445 13.34 -8.64 14.14
C TYR A 445 14.83 -8.84 14.48
N SER A 446 15.16 -8.85 15.77
CA SER A 446 16.53 -9.11 16.23
C SER A 446 17.03 -10.49 15.82
N ALA A 447 16.21 -11.53 15.97
CA ALA A 447 16.55 -12.88 15.56
C ALA A 447 16.76 -12.99 14.04
N LEU A 448 15.86 -12.39 13.25
CA LEU A 448 15.97 -12.39 11.78
C LEU A 448 17.21 -11.64 11.27
N GLN A 449 17.60 -10.55 11.92
CA GLN A 449 18.83 -9.81 11.57
C GLN A 449 20.11 -10.64 11.81
N GLN A 450 20.06 -11.55 12.75
CA GLN A 450 21.17 -12.46 13.07
C GLN A 450 21.11 -13.76 12.26
N ASN A 451 20.12 -13.89 11.36
CA ASN A 451 19.78 -15.15 10.67
C ASN A 451 19.51 -16.32 11.64
N ASP A 452 19.04 -16.01 12.84
CA ASP A 452 18.64 -16.99 13.84
C ASP A 452 17.17 -17.36 13.66
N TYR A 453 16.91 -18.24 12.72
CA TYR A 453 15.55 -18.68 12.38
C TYR A 453 14.94 -19.53 13.52
N ASP A 454 15.76 -20.23 14.29
CA ASP A 454 15.33 -21.01 15.46
C ASP A 454 14.74 -20.08 16.53
N GLU A 455 15.45 -19.02 16.86
CA GLU A 455 14.95 -18.04 17.83
C GLU A 455 13.73 -17.29 17.30
N ALA A 456 13.72 -16.91 16.03
CA ALA A 456 12.54 -16.26 15.41
C ALA A 456 11.31 -17.18 15.46
N ALA A 457 11.47 -18.47 15.19
CA ALA A 457 10.39 -19.46 15.28
C ALA A 457 9.90 -19.61 16.72
N LYS A 458 10.79 -19.70 17.71
CA LYS A 458 10.43 -19.75 19.13
C LYS A 458 9.62 -18.51 19.57
N GLN A 459 10.07 -17.34 19.14
CA GLN A 459 9.37 -16.08 19.45
C GLN A 459 7.94 -16.06 18.86
N TYR A 460 7.76 -16.49 17.62
CA TYR A 460 6.42 -16.61 17.05
C TYR A 460 5.55 -17.64 17.77
N LEU A 461 6.11 -18.78 18.15
CA LEU A 461 5.36 -19.78 18.91
C LEU A 461 4.93 -19.26 20.28
N MET A 462 5.78 -18.55 20.99
CA MET A 462 5.45 -17.87 22.24
C MET A 462 4.32 -16.86 22.06
N LEU A 463 4.37 -16.09 20.98
CA LEU A 463 3.33 -15.11 20.64
C LEU A 463 2.00 -15.78 20.33
N VAL A 464 1.98 -16.86 19.55
CA VAL A 464 0.79 -17.68 19.30
C VAL A 464 0.15 -18.13 20.62
N THR A 465 0.95 -18.68 21.50
CA THR A 465 0.48 -19.18 22.81
C THR A 465 -0.10 -18.06 23.67
N LYS A 466 0.68 -16.98 23.89
CA LYS A 466 0.25 -15.82 24.70
C LYS A 466 -1.04 -15.18 24.17
N LYS A 467 -1.19 -15.05 22.85
CA LYS A 467 -2.40 -14.48 22.24
C LYS A 467 -3.61 -15.40 22.36
N ALA A 468 -3.42 -16.70 22.18
CA ALA A 468 -4.48 -17.67 22.36
C ALA A 468 -4.96 -17.72 23.83
N GLU A 469 -4.06 -17.67 24.82
CA GLU A 469 -4.36 -17.59 26.24
C GLU A 469 -5.21 -16.37 26.59
N ASN A 470 -4.91 -15.22 25.98
CA ASN A 470 -5.66 -13.98 26.19
C ASN A 470 -7.00 -13.94 25.42
N GLY A 471 -7.36 -14.99 24.68
CA GLY A 471 -8.58 -15.04 23.88
C GLY A 471 -8.53 -14.22 22.58
N ASP A 472 -7.35 -13.69 22.19
CA ASP A 472 -7.16 -12.95 20.94
C ASP A 472 -6.82 -13.93 19.79
N PHE A 473 -7.82 -14.75 19.42
CA PHE A 473 -7.66 -15.84 18.46
C PHE A 473 -7.30 -15.36 17.06
N LYS A 474 -7.76 -14.18 16.67
CA LYS A 474 -7.42 -13.61 15.35
C LYS A 474 -5.93 -13.32 15.25
N GLU A 475 -5.36 -12.75 16.29
CA GLU A 475 -3.93 -12.46 16.36
C GLU A 475 -3.11 -13.74 16.48
N ALA A 476 -3.55 -14.69 17.32
CA ALA A 476 -2.90 -15.98 17.44
C ALA A 476 -2.81 -16.71 16.10
N MET A 477 -3.87 -16.70 15.30
CA MET A 477 -3.87 -17.27 13.94
C MET A 477 -2.91 -16.56 13.00
N GLN A 478 -2.79 -15.23 13.10
CA GLN A 478 -1.86 -14.47 12.28
C GLN A 478 -0.40 -14.79 12.62
N GLN A 479 -0.07 -14.90 13.90
CA GLN A 479 1.27 -15.29 14.36
C GLN A 479 1.57 -16.75 14.00
N ALA A 480 0.58 -17.64 14.06
CA ALA A 480 0.74 -19.02 13.62
C ALA A 480 1.06 -19.11 12.12
N LYS A 481 0.47 -18.28 11.28
CA LYS A 481 0.83 -18.21 9.86
C LYS A 481 2.29 -17.76 9.66
N ARG A 482 2.73 -16.73 10.38
CA ARG A 482 4.13 -16.27 10.33
C ARG A 482 5.12 -17.34 10.81
N PHE A 483 4.77 -18.06 11.86
CA PHE A 483 5.53 -19.20 12.34
C PHE A 483 5.64 -20.30 11.27
N LEU A 484 4.55 -20.61 10.56
CA LEU A 484 4.55 -21.57 9.46
C LEU A 484 5.43 -21.15 8.30
N ASP A 485 5.43 -19.86 7.93
CA ASP A 485 6.26 -19.36 6.85
C ASP A 485 7.75 -19.61 7.12
N ILE A 486 8.16 -19.57 8.39
CA ILE A 486 9.53 -19.92 8.80
C ILE A 486 9.77 -21.44 8.76
N LEU A 487 8.84 -22.24 9.27
CA LEU A 487 8.95 -23.70 9.29
C LEU A 487 9.02 -24.31 7.89
N VAL A 488 8.32 -23.72 6.92
CA VAL A 488 8.37 -24.18 5.52
C VAL A 488 9.74 -23.92 4.89
N CYS A 489 10.49 -22.94 5.39
CA CYS A 489 11.85 -22.64 4.91
C CYS A 489 12.91 -23.57 5.47
N ASP A 490 12.68 -24.20 6.63
CA ASP A 490 13.66 -25.06 7.29
C ASP A 490 13.00 -26.22 8.08
N GLU A 491 13.11 -27.45 7.55
CA GLU A 491 12.53 -28.65 8.16
C GLU A 491 13.17 -29.01 9.53
N HIS A 492 14.35 -28.52 9.83
CA HIS A 492 15.01 -28.77 11.13
C HIS A 492 14.27 -28.10 12.30
N LEU A 493 13.47 -27.06 12.01
CA LEU A 493 12.70 -26.33 13.02
C LEU A 493 11.48 -27.10 13.56
N TYR A 494 11.10 -28.22 12.95
CA TYR A 494 9.97 -29.04 13.45
C TYR A 494 10.17 -29.57 14.87
N GLY A 495 11.42 -29.79 15.28
CA GLY A 495 11.78 -30.20 16.64
C GLY A 495 11.54 -29.17 17.74
N LEU A 496 11.30 -27.89 17.37
CA LEU A 496 11.04 -26.84 18.36
C LEU A 496 9.66 -26.96 19.00
N ILE A 497 8.75 -27.78 18.42
CA ILE A 497 7.40 -27.97 18.92
C ILE A 497 7.39 -29.26 19.78
N GLU A 498 7.99 -29.21 20.97
CA GLU A 498 8.03 -30.40 21.84
C GLU A 498 6.69 -30.63 22.55
N ASP A 499 6.05 -29.57 23.04
CA ASP A 499 4.78 -29.65 23.75
C ASP A 499 3.76 -28.63 23.25
N ILE A 500 2.52 -29.09 23.06
CA ILE A 500 1.40 -28.24 22.69
C ILE A 500 0.78 -27.70 23.97
N PRO A 501 0.62 -26.36 24.12
CA PRO A 501 0.04 -25.77 25.31
C PRO A 501 -1.36 -26.32 25.63
N GLU A 502 -1.59 -26.78 26.88
CA GLU A 502 -2.84 -27.39 27.31
C GLU A 502 -4.07 -26.48 27.08
N ASN A 503 -3.91 -25.18 27.23
CA ASN A 503 -4.96 -24.20 27.01
C ASN A 503 -5.45 -24.14 25.53
N LEU A 504 -4.63 -24.56 24.57
CA LEU A 504 -5.05 -24.71 23.18
C LEU A 504 -5.86 -26.00 22.95
N LEU A 505 -5.63 -27.03 23.77
CA LEU A 505 -6.31 -28.34 23.68
C LEU A 505 -7.72 -28.32 24.29
N HIS A 506 -7.92 -27.62 25.41
CA HIS A 506 -9.13 -27.69 26.24
C HIS A 506 -10.10 -26.51 26.02
N THR A 507 -10.03 -25.81 24.91
CA THR A 507 -10.94 -24.70 24.60
C THR A 507 -12.19 -25.16 23.85
N SER A 508 -13.29 -24.47 24.05
CA SER A 508 -14.53 -24.66 23.28
C SER A 508 -14.50 -23.92 21.92
N HIS A 509 -13.58 -22.98 21.72
CA HIS A 509 -13.47 -22.21 20.49
C HIS A 509 -12.68 -22.99 19.45
N TRP A 510 -13.10 -22.93 18.17
CA TRP A 510 -12.48 -23.68 17.09
C TRP A 510 -11.04 -23.20 16.74
N ALA A 511 -10.76 -21.88 16.82
CA ALA A 511 -9.49 -21.34 16.37
C ALA A 511 -8.25 -21.80 17.17
N PRO A 512 -8.27 -21.84 18.53
CA PRO A 512 -7.19 -22.47 19.30
C PRO A 512 -7.00 -23.94 18.96
N LYS A 513 -8.10 -24.69 18.77
CA LYS A 513 -8.02 -26.10 18.35
C LYS A 513 -7.43 -26.28 16.97
N PHE A 514 -7.71 -25.36 16.04
CA PHE A 514 -7.06 -25.35 14.72
C PHE A 514 -5.55 -25.15 14.86
N ILE A 515 -5.11 -24.19 15.69
CA ILE A 515 -3.70 -23.94 15.97
C ILE A 515 -3.05 -25.18 16.61
N ALA A 516 -3.70 -25.77 17.60
CA ALA A 516 -3.22 -27.00 18.26
C ALA A 516 -3.10 -28.18 17.27
N ALA A 517 -4.10 -28.36 16.37
CA ALA A 517 -4.06 -29.39 15.33
C ALA A 517 -2.87 -29.16 14.37
N LEU A 518 -2.63 -27.92 14.00
CA LEU A 518 -1.55 -27.56 13.12
C LEU A 518 -0.17 -27.81 13.77
N LEU A 519 0.01 -27.39 15.03
CA LEU A 519 1.23 -27.65 15.81
C LEU A 519 1.43 -29.17 16.00
N SER A 520 0.35 -29.92 16.28
CA SER A 520 0.39 -31.39 16.40
C SER A 520 0.85 -32.06 15.11
N LEU A 521 0.41 -31.58 13.96
CA LEU A 521 0.81 -32.08 12.65
C LEU A 521 2.35 -31.94 12.47
N TYR A 522 2.89 -30.77 12.77
CA TYR A 522 4.33 -30.51 12.65
C TYR A 522 5.15 -31.20 13.75
N ALA A 523 4.59 -31.35 14.95
CA ALA A 523 5.19 -32.18 16.01
C ALA A 523 5.13 -33.69 15.74
N GLN A 524 4.64 -34.11 14.55
CA GLN A 524 4.42 -35.52 14.16
C GLN A 524 3.43 -36.28 15.06
N LYS A 525 2.61 -35.57 15.86
CA LYS A 525 1.54 -36.12 16.67
C LYS A 525 0.27 -36.26 15.82
N TYR A 526 0.31 -37.09 14.78
CA TYR A 526 -0.72 -37.14 13.74
C TYR A 526 -2.11 -37.57 14.24
N LYS A 527 -2.17 -38.43 15.26
CA LYS A 527 -3.44 -38.84 15.88
C LYS A 527 -4.11 -37.68 16.58
N ASP A 528 -3.35 -36.88 17.33
CA ASP A 528 -3.87 -35.72 18.05
C ASP A 528 -4.29 -34.64 17.05
N ALA A 529 -3.49 -34.41 16.02
CA ALA A 529 -3.84 -33.51 14.92
C ALA A 529 -5.17 -33.90 14.27
N LEU A 530 -5.41 -35.18 14.02
CA LEU A 530 -6.62 -35.69 13.40
C LEU A 530 -7.86 -35.50 14.30
N ILE A 531 -7.74 -35.74 15.60
CA ILE A 531 -8.83 -35.54 16.58
C ILE A 531 -9.19 -34.04 16.61
N LEU A 532 -8.22 -33.18 16.85
CA LEU A 532 -8.43 -31.75 16.99
C LEU A 532 -9.02 -31.11 15.72
N ILE A 533 -8.51 -31.51 14.57
CA ILE A 533 -9.01 -30.94 13.31
C ILE A 533 -10.40 -31.48 12.95
N GLY A 534 -10.76 -32.67 13.39
CA GLY A 534 -12.11 -33.22 13.30
C GLY A 534 -13.11 -32.33 14.02
N GLU A 535 -12.83 -31.94 15.26
CA GLU A 535 -13.66 -31.03 16.06
C GLU A 535 -13.77 -29.64 15.45
N VAL A 536 -12.72 -29.16 14.78
CA VAL A 536 -12.72 -27.89 14.05
C VAL A 536 -13.67 -27.98 12.86
N LEU A 537 -13.58 -29.07 12.07
CA LEU A 537 -14.38 -29.24 10.83
C LEU A 537 -15.88 -29.42 11.11
N GLU A 538 -16.29 -29.86 12.30
CA GLU A 538 -17.70 -29.89 12.70
C GLU A 538 -18.32 -28.49 12.79
N ARG A 539 -17.53 -27.47 13.08
CA ARG A 539 -17.98 -26.09 13.30
C ARG A 539 -17.53 -25.10 12.24
N HIS A 540 -16.41 -25.38 11.60
CA HIS A 540 -15.78 -24.47 10.64
C HIS A 540 -15.11 -25.24 9.50
N GLN A 541 -15.80 -25.35 8.39
CA GLN A 541 -15.27 -25.97 7.18
C GLN A 541 -14.46 -24.96 6.38
N CYS A 542 -13.16 -25.20 6.26
CA CYS A 542 -12.26 -24.41 5.41
C CYS A 542 -11.20 -25.31 4.76
N ALA A 543 -10.61 -24.84 3.69
CA ALA A 543 -9.62 -25.59 2.93
C ALA A 543 -8.38 -25.96 3.76
N GLU A 544 -7.94 -25.04 4.62
CA GLU A 544 -6.79 -25.23 5.50
C GLU A 544 -7.03 -26.36 6.52
N ALA A 545 -8.24 -26.48 7.05
CA ALA A 545 -8.59 -27.55 7.99
C ALA A 545 -8.67 -28.92 7.30
N LEU A 546 -9.24 -28.98 6.10
CA LEU A 546 -9.25 -30.18 5.27
C LEU A 546 -7.84 -30.62 4.87
N TYR A 547 -6.94 -29.67 4.59
CA TYR A 547 -5.54 -29.93 4.34
C TYR A 547 -4.87 -30.63 5.52
N ILE A 548 -4.99 -30.07 6.76
CA ILE A 548 -4.41 -30.68 7.96
C ILE A 548 -4.95 -32.09 8.16
N LYS A 549 -6.26 -32.29 7.97
CA LYS A 549 -6.90 -33.62 8.09
C LYS A 549 -6.33 -34.62 7.08
N SER A 550 -6.29 -34.24 5.81
CA SER A 550 -5.75 -35.10 4.74
C SER A 550 -4.32 -35.51 5.01
N ARG A 551 -3.48 -34.54 5.41
CA ARG A 551 -2.07 -34.80 5.69
C ARG A 551 -1.88 -35.71 6.91
N ALA A 552 -2.62 -35.50 7.99
CA ALA A 552 -2.59 -36.36 9.16
C ALA A 552 -3.02 -37.80 8.83
N LEU A 553 -4.07 -37.96 8.01
CA LEU A 553 -4.53 -39.26 7.54
C LEU A 553 -3.49 -39.98 6.69
N ALA A 554 -2.86 -39.28 5.74
CA ALA A 554 -1.82 -39.85 4.91
C ALA A 554 -0.61 -40.33 5.73
N LYS A 555 -0.19 -39.55 6.74
CA LYS A 555 0.88 -39.93 7.67
C LYS A 555 0.54 -41.12 8.57
N LEU A 556 -0.75 -41.34 8.82
CA LEU A 556 -1.27 -42.50 9.53
C LEU A 556 -1.57 -43.69 8.60
N GLU A 557 -1.15 -43.61 7.34
CA GLU A 557 -1.38 -44.65 6.29
C GLU A 557 -2.86 -44.93 6.01
N ARG A 558 -3.76 -44.00 6.37
CA ARG A 558 -5.22 -44.07 6.10
C ARG A 558 -5.55 -43.43 4.77
N TYR A 559 -4.98 -44.01 3.70
CA TYR A 559 -4.97 -43.40 2.36
C TYR A 559 -6.37 -43.20 1.76
N THR A 560 -7.29 -44.18 1.91
CA THR A 560 -8.67 -44.03 1.40
C THR A 560 -9.39 -42.84 2.00
N GLU A 561 -9.26 -42.64 3.30
CA GLU A 561 -9.89 -41.47 3.99
C GLU A 561 -9.17 -40.16 3.64
N ALA A 562 -7.87 -40.22 3.38
CA ALA A 562 -7.13 -39.04 2.89
C ALA A 562 -7.65 -38.64 1.51
N ASP A 563 -7.88 -39.61 0.61
CA ASP A 563 -8.42 -39.37 -0.74
C ASP A 563 -9.84 -38.79 -0.68
N ASP A 564 -10.73 -39.33 0.17
CA ASP A 564 -12.06 -38.77 0.39
C ASP A 564 -11.99 -37.32 0.91
N THR A 565 -11.04 -37.03 1.81
CA THR A 565 -10.83 -35.68 2.33
C THR A 565 -10.30 -34.76 1.23
N ASN A 566 -9.47 -35.29 0.31
CA ASN A 566 -8.97 -34.53 -0.84
C ASN A 566 -10.09 -34.22 -1.85
N CYS A 567 -11.04 -35.11 -2.03
CA CYS A 567 -12.22 -34.82 -2.84
C CYS A 567 -13.03 -33.67 -2.23
N GLN A 568 -13.23 -33.68 -0.91
CA GLN A 568 -13.88 -32.56 -0.20
C GLN A 568 -13.08 -31.26 -0.35
N LEU A 569 -11.74 -31.33 -0.20
CA LEU A 569 -10.85 -30.21 -0.41
C LEU A 569 -10.92 -29.67 -1.84
N ALA A 570 -11.01 -30.55 -2.85
CA ALA A 570 -11.18 -30.17 -4.24
C ALA A 570 -12.44 -29.33 -4.47
N ASN A 571 -13.56 -29.72 -3.85
CA ASN A 571 -14.82 -28.99 -3.96
C ASN A 571 -14.78 -27.59 -3.31
N VAL A 572 -14.02 -27.44 -2.23
CA VAL A 572 -13.85 -26.15 -1.55
C VAL A 572 -12.73 -25.31 -2.18
N PHE A 573 -11.87 -25.93 -2.97
CA PHE A 573 -10.65 -25.35 -3.50
C PHE A 573 -10.88 -24.18 -4.46
N GLU A 574 -11.95 -24.16 -5.23
CA GLU A 574 -12.28 -23.03 -6.12
C GLU A 574 -12.52 -21.75 -5.35
N MET A 575 -12.99 -21.86 -4.11
CA MET A 575 -13.21 -20.75 -3.18
C MET A 575 -12.02 -20.51 -2.24
N ALA A 576 -10.98 -21.35 -2.28
CA ALA A 576 -9.82 -21.24 -1.38
C ALA A 576 -8.93 -20.06 -1.75
N THR A 577 -8.28 -19.48 -0.72
CA THR A 577 -7.27 -18.43 -0.90
C THR A 577 -6.07 -18.95 -1.72
N PRO A 578 -5.29 -18.07 -2.37
CA PRO A 578 -4.06 -18.48 -3.05
C PRO A 578 -3.09 -19.29 -2.18
N ASP A 579 -3.09 -19.03 -0.87
CA ASP A 579 -2.22 -19.71 0.12
C ASP A 579 -2.64 -21.16 0.31
N ALA A 580 -3.93 -21.41 0.47
CA ALA A 580 -4.47 -22.78 0.54
C ALA A 580 -4.15 -23.59 -0.73
N LYS A 581 -4.13 -22.94 -1.89
CA LYS A 581 -3.75 -23.58 -3.16
C LYS A 581 -2.29 -23.99 -3.21
N VAL A 582 -1.38 -23.20 -2.64
CA VAL A 582 0.04 -23.54 -2.54
C VAL A 582 0.27 -24.64 -1.53
N LEU A 583 -0.33 -24.55 -0.35
CA LEU A 583 -0.26 -25.59 0.69
C LEU A 583 -0.81 -26.94 0.21
N PHE A 584 -1.90 -26.89 -0.53
CA PHE A 584 -2.49 -28.09 -1.15
C PHE A 584 -1.55 -28.74 -2.15
N MET A 585 -0.85 -27.95 -2.95
CA MET A 585 0.13 -28.43 -3.92
C MET A 585 1.32 -29.12 -3.24
N ILE A 586 1.83 -28.52 -2.16
CA ILE A 586 2.92 -29.10 -1.36
C ILE A 586 2.48 -30.43 -0.73
N ALA A 587 1.23 -30.54 -0.27
CA ALA A 587 0.65 -31.77 0.27
C ALA A 587 0.59 -32.90 -0.74
N ILE A 588 0.13 -32.57 -1.97
CA ILE A 588 0.07 -33.57 -3.05
C ILE A 588 1.46 -34.05 -3.44
N LEU A 589 2.46 -33.15 -3.46
CA LEU A 589 3.81 -33.50 -3.87
C LEU A 589 4.55 -34.43 -2.90
N ASN A 590 4.35 -34.22 -1.61
CA ASN A 590 5.25 -34.83 -0.64
C ASN A 590 4.80 -36.19 -0.10
N GLU A 591 3.48 -36.56 -0.12
CA GLU A 591 3.04 -37.68 0.75
C GLU A 591 1.81 -38.47 0.33
N MET A 592 1.22 -38.21 -0.82
CA MET A 592 -0.03 -38.88 -1.14
C MET A 592 0.14 -40.20 -1.92
N HIS A 593 -0.58 -41.21 -1.48
CA HIS A 593 -1.04 -42.27 -2.37
C HIS A 593 -2.08 -41.62 -3.30
N ILE A 594 -1.67 -41.37 -4.53
CA ILE A 594 -2.44 -40.51 -5.42
C ILE A 594 -3.43 -41.37 -6.18
N GLY A 595 -4.71 -41.21 -5.85
CA GLY A 595 -5.82 -41.62 -6.68
C GLY A 595 -6.15 -40.58 -7.76
N ASP A 596 -7.08 -40.92 -8.67
CA ASP A 596 -7.56 -40.05 -9.75
C ASP A 596 -7.92 -38.59 -9.30
N PRO A 597 -8.49 -38.36 -8.10
CA PRO A 597 -8.82 -36.98 -7.65
C PRO A 597 -7.63 -36.04 -7.49
N GLY A 598 -6.47 -36.54 -7.06
CA GLY A 598 -5.28 -35.71 -6.90
C GLY A 598 -4.71 -35.25 -8.24
N LEU A 599 -4.72 -36.11 -9.22
CA LEU A 599 -4.29 -35.80 -10.58
C LEU A 599 -5.22 -34.77 -11.25
N ASP A 600 -6.55 -34.93 -11.13
CA ASP A 600 -7.53 -33.99 -11.65
C ASP A 600 -7.37 -32.59 -11.03
N LEU A 601 -7.18 -32.54 -9.73
CA LEU A 601 -7.00 -31.27 -9.04
C LEU A 601 -5.70 -30.56 -9.47
N MET A 602 -4.60 -31.30 -9.65
CA MET A 602 -3.36 -30.73 -10.15
C MET A 602 -3.51 -30.22 -11.58
N ARG A 603 -4.26 -30.92 -12.40
CA ARG A 603 -4.64 -30.48 -13.74
C ARG A 603 -5.38 -29.15 -13.70
N LYS A 604 -6.45 -29.04 -12.88
CA LYS A 604 -7.23 -27.79 -12.68
C LYS A 604 -6.35 -26.63 -12.21
N LEU A 605 -5.41 -26.90 -11.31
CA LEU A 605 -4.46 -25.90 -10.84
C LEU A 605 -3.53 -25.38 -11.94
N VAL A 606 -2.96 -26.30 -12.74
CA VAL A 606 -2.11 -25.94 -13.88
C VAL A 606 -2.88 -25.20 -14.96
N GLU A 607 -4.15 -25.55 -15.18
CA GLU A 607 -5.06 -24.80 -16.05
C GLU A 607 -5.28 -23.38 -15.59
N ALA A 608 -5.62 -23.19 -14.32
CA ALA A 608 -5.85 -21.87 -13.73
C ALA A 608 -4.56 -21.01 -13.70
N ARG A 609 -3.39 -21.66 -13.63
CA ARG A 609 -2.09 -20.99 -13.54
C ARG A 609 -1.00 -21.64 -14.42
N PRO A 610 -1.12 -21.53 -15.75
CA PRO A 610 -0.21 -22.21 -16.70
C PRO A 610 1.23 -21.71 -16.67
N LYS A 611 1.53 -20.63 -15.96
CA LYS A 611 2.89 -20.09 -15.78
C LYS A 611 3.57 -20.55 -14.49
N TYR A 612 2.92 -21.41 -13.72
CA TYR A 612 3.45 -21.87 -12.45
C TYR A 612 4.29 -23.14 -12.67
N ASP A 613 5.62 -22.97 -12.79
CA ASP A 613 6.55 -24.04 -13.16
C ASP A 613 6.55 -25.23 -12.20
N LEU A 614 6.45 -24.96 -10.90
CA LEU A 614 6.36 -26.02 -9.88
C LEU A 614 5.06 -26.82 -9.98
N GLY A 615 3.95 -26.21 -10.40
CA GLY A 615 2.70 -26.93 -10.67
C GLY A 615 2.81 -27.89 -11.84
N ILE A 616 3.54 -27.51 -12.88
CA ILE A 616 3.79 -28.37 -14.05
C ILE A 616 4.74 -29.51 -13.68
N LEU A 617 5.78 -29.24 -12.88
CA LEU A 617 6.65 -30.29 -12.33
C LEU A 617 5.84 -31.27 -11.49
N ALA A 618 4.97 -30.78 -10.62
CA ALA A 618 4.10 -31.59 -9.79
C ALA A 618 3.22 -32.51 -10.60
N LEU A 619 2.55 -31.97 -11.63
CA LEU A 619 1.71 -32.75 -12.53
C LEU A 619 2.50 -33.84 -13.24
N ARG A 620 3.72 -33.54 -13.71
CA ARG A 620 4.64 -34.52 -14.29
C ARG A 620 4.98 -35.63 -13.28
N THR A 621 5.39 -35.30 -12.09
CA THR A 621 5.76 -36.27 -11.03
C THR A 621 4.57 -37.19 -10.71
N LEU A 622 3.37 -36.64 -10.63
CA LEU A 622 2.15 -37.41 -10.42
C LEU A 622 1.86 -38.39 -11.57
N MET A 623 1.93 -37.92 -12.80
CA MET A 623 1.71 -38.77 -13.97
C MET A 623 2.74 -39.91 -14.04
N GLN A 624 4.01 -39.62 -13.79
CA GLN A 624 5.06 -40.63 -13.75
C GLN A 624 4.83 -41.69 -12.66
N ARG A 625 4.38 -41.31 -11.47
CA ARG A 625 4.01 -42.26 -10.39
C ARG A 625 2.85 -43.18 -10.77
N HIS A 626 1.91 -42.68 -11.55
CA HIS A 626 0.81 -43.46 -12.08
C HIS A 626 1.17 -44.26 -13.36
N GLY A 627 2.42 -44.19 -13.80
CA GLY A 627 2.86 -44.84 -15.05
C GLY A 627 2.22 -44.23 -16.30
N LEU A 628 1.70 -43.00 -16.19
CA LEU A 628 1.05 -42.31 -17.31
C LEU A 628 2.10 -41.55 -18.12
N GLN A 629 2.08 -41.76 -19.44
CA GLN A 629 2.92 -41.02 -20.39
C GLN A 629 2.03 -40.42 -21.48
N LEU A 630 2.44 -39.25 -21.97
CA LEU A 630 1.79 -38.60 -23.10
C LEU A 630 2.29 -39.21 -24.41
N ASP A 631 1.37 -39.49 -25.35
CA ASP A 631 1.74 -40.04 -26.67
C ASP A 631 2.64 -39.05 -27.43
N LYS A 632 3.66 -39.59 -28.11
CA LYS A 632 4.52 -38.82 -29.00
C LYS A 632 3.73 -38.40 -30.26
N LEU A 633 3.89 -37.16 -30.67
CA LEU A 633 3.32 -36.62 -31.90
C LEU A 633 4.38 -36.07 -32.82
N SER A 634 3.99 -35.98 -34.11
CA SER A 634 4.85 -35.48 -35.20
C SER A 634 4.87 -33.93 -35.34
N ASP A 635 4.36 -33.17 -34.37
CA ASP A 635 4.20 -31.73 -34.48
C ASP A 635 5.30 -30.91 -33.73
N ASN A 636 5.41 -29.62 -34.10
CA ASN A 636 6.41 -28.66 -33.56
C ASN A 636 6.39 -28.42 -32.04
N ASN A 637 5.54 -29.08 -31.28
CA ASN A 637 5.43 -29.01 -29.82
C ASN A 637 5.98 -30.28 -29.12
N CYS A 638 6.68 -31.16 -29.86
CA CYS A 638 7.24 -32.41 -29.33
C CYS A 638 8.23 -32.20 -28.19
N GLU A 639 9.04 -31.11 -28.23
CA GLU A 639 10.07 -30.85 -27.21
C GLU A 639 9.48 -30.81 -25.78
N LEU A 640 8.33 -30.20 -25.58
CA LEU A 640 7.71 -30.13 -24.25
C LEU A 640 7.08 -31.46 -23.80
N VAL A 641 6.52 -32.23 -24.72
CA VAL A 641 5.98 -33.57 -24.43
C VAL A 641 7.11 -34.57 -24.15
N ASP A 642 8.20 -34.50 -24.92
CA ASP A 642 9.37 -35.33 -24.68
C ASP A 642 10.05 -34.97 -23.34
N LEU A 643 10.14 -33.68 -23.02
CA LEU A 643 10.61 -33.22 -21.71
C LEU A 643 9.71 -33.69 -20.56
N PHE A 644 8.39 -33.63 -20.76
CA PHE A 644 7.42 -34.06 -19.76
C PHE A 644 7.50 -35.58 -19.48
N ASN A 645 7.74 -36.39 -20.50
CA ASN A 645 7.91 -37.83 -20.40
C ASN A 645 9.34 -38.29 -20.07
N SER A 646 10.32 -37.38 -20.00
CA SER A 646 11.73 -37.70 -19.77
C SER A 646 12.00 -38.10 -18.33
N ASP A 647 13.17 -38.73 -18.09
CA ASP A 647 13.69 -39.06 -16.77
C ASP A 647 14.58 -37.93 -16.20
N ALA A 648 14.46 -36.69 -16.73
CA ALA A 648 15.21 -35.54 -16.28
C ALA A 648 14.96 -35.25 -14.78
N THR A 649 15.99 -34.86 -14.06
CA THR A 649 15.87 -34.42 -12.66
C THR A 649 14.96 -33.20 -12.55
N GLU A 650 14.49 -32.89 -11.35
CA GLU A 650 13.61 -31.73 -11.12
C GLU A 650 14.26 -30.42 -11.56
N GLU A 651 15.55 -30.26 -11.31
CA GLU A 651 16.31 -29.04 -11.65
C GLU A 651 16.51 -28.91 -13.18
N GLU A 652 16.85 -30.00 -13.85
CA GLU A 652 16.98 -30.06 -15.30
C GLU A 652 15.64 -29.80 -15.97
N PHE A 653 14.56 -30.43 -15.49
CA PHE A 653 13.22 -30.23 -16.01
C PHE A 653 12.78 -28.76 -15.89
N LEU A 654 12.94 -28.12 -14.73
CA LEU A 654 12.58 -26.72 -14.52
C LEU A 654 13.40 -25.77 -15.41
N THR A 655 14.68 -26.10 -15.64
CA THR A 655 15.56 -25.31 -16.51
C THR A 655 15.12 -25.39 -17.96
N GLU A 656 14.89 -26.61 -18.46
CA GLU A 656 14.44 -26.83 -19.84
C GLU A 656 13.00 -26.35 -20.08
N LEU A 657 12.09 -26.46 -19.09
CA LEU A 657 10.75 -25.93 -19.16
C LEU A 657 10.75 -24.41 -19.42
N LYS A 658 11.65 -23.68 -18.78
CA LYS A 658 11.83 -22.22 -19.03
C LYS A 658 12.30 -21.93 -20.45
N VAL A 659 13.17 -22.80 -21.00
CA VAL A 659 13.64 -22.68 -22.40
C VAL A 659 12.51 -22.97 -23.39
N CYS A 660 11.79 -24.07 -23.19
CA CYS A 660 10.63 -24.44 -24.03
C CYS A 660 9.55 -23.36 -24.01
N ARG A 661 9.28 -22.76 -22.85
CA ARG A 661 8.31 -21.68 -22.71
C ARG A 661 8.71 -20.41 -23.48
N LYS A 662 10.00 -20.08 -23.54
CA LYS A 662 10.49 -18.95 -24.35
C LYS A 662 10.34 -19.19 -25.85
N LYS A 663 10.61 -20.43 -26.31
CA LYS A 663 10.49 -20.82 -27.72
C LYS A 663 9.03 -20.92 -28.17
N ALA A 664 8.16 -21.48 -27.35
CA ALA A 664 6.75 -21.75 -27.68
C ALA A 664 5.80 -21.36 -26.52
N PRO A 665 5.39 -20.08 -26.39
CA PRO A 665 4.57 -19.60 -25.29
C PRO A 665 3.23 -20.31 -25.09
N LYS A 666 2.67 -20.93 -26.16
CA LYS A 666 1.40 -21.67 -26.14
C LYS A 666 1.58 -23.17 -25.87
N ALA A 667 2.80 -23.67 -25.79
CA ALA A 667 3.08 -25.11 -25.63
C ALA A 667 2.46 -25.70 -24.35
N ILE A 668 2.45 -24.94 -23.25
CA ILE A 668 1.84 -25.38 -21.99
C ILE A 668 0.32 -25.55 -22.11
N THR A 669 -0.36 -24.63 -22.78
CA THR A 669 -1.81 -24.75 -23.02
C THR A 669 -2.09 -26.00 -23.86
N TYR A 670 -1.23 -26.27 -24.82
CA TYR A 670 -1.31 -27.48 -25.63
C TYR A 670 -1.07 -28.76 -24.80
N LEU A 671 -0.06 -28.78 -23.94
CA LEU A 671 0.23 -29.86 -23.01
C LEU A 671 -0.99 -30.17 -22.12
N ILE A 672 -1.60 -29.14 -21.52
CA ILE A 672 -2.79 -29.31 -20.68
C ILE A 672 -3.96 -29.91 -21.48
N ARG A 673 -4.21 -29.45 -22.70
CA ARG A 673 -5.25 -29.99 -23.56
C ARG A 673 -5.02 -31.47 -23.86
N ARG A 674 -3.79 -31.89 -24.05
CA ARG A 674 -3.46 -33.30 -24.27
C ARG A 674 -3.69 -34.17 -23.04
N ILE A 675 -3.27 -33.67 -21.88
CA ILE A 675 -3.51 -34.36 -20.61
C ILE A 675 -5.03 -34.59 -20.42
N LYS A 676 -5.84 -33.56 -20.68
CA LYS A 676 -7.31 -33.70 -20.65
C LYS A 676 -7.81 -34.81 -21.54
N LYS A 677 -7.38 -34.84 -22.78
CA LYS A 677 -7.87 -35.79 -23.78
C LYS A 677 -7.36 -37.22 -23.50
N GLN A 678 -6.10 -37.39 -23.13
CA GLN A 678 -5.50 -38.75 -23.01
C GLN A 678 -5.70 -39.36 -21.62
N VAL A 679 -5.68 -38.55 -20.56
CA VAL A 679 -5.74 -39.06 -19.19
C VAL A 679 -7.15 -39.05 -18.63
N PHE A 680 -7.96 -38.05 -19.00
CA PHE A 680 -9.31 -37.86 -18.45
C PHE A 680 -10.45 -38.14 -19.42
N ASN A 681 -10.16 -38.53 -20.66
CA ASN A 681 -11.18 -38.82 -21.72
C ASN A 681 -12.20 -37.69 -21.92
N GLU A 682 -11.82 -36.44 -21.64
CA GLU A 682 -12.70 -35.30 -21.87
C GLU A 682 -12.71 -34.93 -23.36
N GLU A 683 -13.80 -35.20 -24.06
CA GLU A 683 -14.06 -34.67 -25.39
C GLU A 683 -14.42 -33.19 -25.28
N GLN A 684 -13.70 -32.32 -26.00
CA GLN A 684 -14.06 -30.92 -26.08
C GLN A 684 -15.36 -30.73 -26.87
N PRO A 685 -16.22 -29.75 -26.47
CA PRO A 685 -17.21 -29.23 -27.41
C PRO A 685 -16.45 -28.66 -28.61
N VAL A 686 -16.89 -29.06 -29.81
CA VAL A 686 -16.38 -28.52 -31.08
C VAL A 686 -16.79 -27.06 -31.15
N ASP A 687 -15.83 -26.13 -30.82
CA ASP A 687 -16.00 -24.74 -31.18
C ASP A 687 -15.66 -24.58 -32.66
N GLU A 688 -16.67 -24.18 -33.45
CA GLU A 688 -16.55 -23.72 -34.83
C GLU A 688 -15.65 -22.50 -34.99
#